data_768909afd6819c46a2ef58ea99e2d54c
#
_entry.id   768909afd6819c46a2ef58ea99e2d54c
#
_cell.length_a   1.000
_cell.length_b   1.000
_cell.length_c   1.000
_cell.angle_alpha   90.00
_cell.angle_beta   90.00
_cell.angle_gamma   90.00
#
_symmetry.space_group_name_H-M   'P 1'
#
loop_
_entity.id
_entity.type
_entity.pdbx_description
1 polymer ?
#
loop_
_entity_poly.entity_id
_entity_poly.type
_entity_poly.pdbx_seq_one_letter_code
_entity_poly.pdbx_strand_id
1 'polypeptide(L)'
;MEMFETKNIRNVCLLGHGDAGKTSLAEAMLYIAKATDRLGKISEGNTVCDYDAEEVKRSCSINATVAPLVWEGIKINVLDTPGYPDFEGDVLECARVADAALIVVDGKAGVEVGTETSFDLAKKMLLPISFFINRFDDPEARFYKVFDSLREHFGVAVCPVQIPMIDGDKVTGFLDLLDFESYIFDSATGDYLSLEIPEQFMSIAEEYRNMLFESIAQTDDALMEKFFAGEEITREESVEAIHNGIIRGEIIPVFCGAATKMWGVKTLLDTIADSYPRHTAKKTELDALGEDIPIDKEGDVCSLFVYKTVADPFVGKMSFFKVMNGTVKRDMTLTNTRTGLSERLGRIYIVRGKKQEEVDTLACGDIGMVAKLNDTISSDTLTNGNADIHYYPVEYPKAYTTKGIVALGKGDEDKISSGIAKLLEEDRTISFRVSKESKQMLLTGVGDTHLDVIAAKLKNRFGISIGFVPEKLAYRETIRKRAEAEGKHKKQSGGSGQYGHVKMTFAPGEEDGLTFTETVFGGEVPKNFFPAVQKGIEEAMQQGVLAGYPMVGLAANLSGGSYHDVDSNEISFKLAAILAYKDGIPKASPVLLEPIGTLAVTAPDAYVGDIMGDLNRRRGRVLGISPAPKAGSQIVEAVVMGVAVQLLSGVRLFVTPWIAAH
;
A
#
# COMPACT_ATOMS: atom_id res chain seq x y z
N MET A 1 29.88 -12.44 1.80
CA MET A 1 30.02 -11.73 0.50
C MET A 1 31.00 -10.57 0.72
N GLU A 2 31.93 -10.31 -0.21
CA GLU A 2 32.86 -9.17 -0.10
C GLU A 2 32.09 -7.86 -0.27
N MET A 3 32.64 -6.75 0.25
CA MET A 3 32.07 -5.42 0.08
C MET A 3 32.19 -4.99 -1.40
N PHE A 4 31.09 -4.56 -2.00
CA PHE A 4 31.08 -4.00 -3.34
C PHE A 4 31.22 -2.48 -3.28
N GLU A 5 31.96 -1.90 -4.20
CA GLU A 5 32.01 -0.45 -4.37
C GLU A 5 30.68 0.06 -4.94
N THR A 6 30.27 1.27 -4.57
CA THR A 6 29.00 1.90 -5.01
C THR A 6 28.76 1.85 -6.52
N LYS A 7 29.84 1.99 -7.34
CA LYS A 7 29.75 1.91 -8.81
C LYS A 7 29.32 0.52 -9.33
N ASN A 8 29.56 -0.52 -8.54
CA ASN A 8 29.30 -1.92 -8.87
C ASN A 8 28.00 -2.45 -8.23
N ILE A 9 27.08 -1.57 -7.83
CA ILE A 9 25.79 -1.92 -7.23
C ILE A 9 24.67 -1.47 -8.16
N ARG A 10 23.65 -2.32 -8.32
CA ARG A 10 22.39 -2.04 -9.02
C ARG A 10 21.23 -2.49 -8.15
N ASN A 11 20.23 -1.65 -7.97
CA ASN A 11 18.99 -1.99 -7.28
C ASN A 11 17.84 -1.96 -8.28
N VAL A 12 17.38 -3.14 -8.68
CA VAL A 12 16.37 -3.29 -9.74
C VAL A 12 15.07 -3.81 -9.15
N CYS A 13 13.99 -3.03 -9.26
CA CYS A 13 12.66 -3.40 -8.79
C CYS A 13 11.89 -4.09 -9.91
N LEU A 14 11.43 -5.33 -9.68
CA LEU A 14 10.54 -6.04 -10.59
C LEU A 14 9.10 -5.60 -10.34
N LEU A 15 8.52 -4.92 -11.30
CA LEU A 15 7.14 -4.44 -11.29
C LEU A 15 6.30 -5.18 -12.34
N GLY A 16 4.97 -5.05 -12.29
CA GLY A 16 4.06 -5.62 -13.29
C GLY A 16 2.84 -6.28 -12.68
N HIS A 17 1.92 -6.69 -13.53
CA HIS A 17 0.66 -7.33 -13.14
C HIS A 17 0.86 -8.63 -12.36
N GLY A 18 -0.18 -9.06 -11.62
CA GLY A 18 -0.22 -10.40 -11.04
C GLY A 18 0.02 -11.47 -12.11
N ASP A 19 0.74 -12.52 -11.78
CA ASP A 19 1.03 -13.65 -12.68
C ASP A 19 1.85 -13.35 -13.95
N ALA A 20 2.36 -12.12 -14.16
CA ALA A 20 3.27 -11.82 -15.28
C ALA A 20 4.61 -12.56 -15.22
N GLY A 21 4.95 -13.15 -14.06
CA GLY A 21 6.13 -13.99 -13.87
C GLY A 21 7.35 -13.28 -13.29
N LYS A 22 7.15 -12.23 -12.49
CA LYS A 22 8.21 -11.49 -11.79
C LYS A 22 9.10 -12.40 -10.95
N THR A 23 8.50 -13.16 -10.03
CA THR A 23 9.20 -14.12 -9.18
C THR A 23 9.92 -15.20 -9.99
N SER A 24 9.30 -15.71 -11.06
CA SER A 24 9.95 -16.67 -11.94
C SER A 24 11.18 -16.06 -12.64
N LEU A 25 11.13 -14.77 -12.99
CA LEU A 25 12.27 -14.05 -13.55
C LEU A 25 13.38 -13.85 -12.51
N ALA A 26 13.03 -13.46 -11.28
CA ALA A 26 13.99 -13.35 -10.17
C ALA A 26 14.70 -14.70 -9.91
N GLU A 27 13.96 -15.81 -9.87
CA GLU A 27 14.49 -17.16 -9.69
C GLU A 27 15.45 -17.57 -10.83
N ALA A 28 15.08 -17.24 -12.08
CA ALA A 28 15.95 -17.50 -13.25
C ALA A 28 17.25 -16.68 -13.18
N MET A 29 17.16 -15.40 -12.79
CA MET A 29 18.34 -14.54 -12.60
C MET A 29 19.25 -15.10 -11.50
N LEU A 30 18.69 -15.53 -10.36
CA LEU A 30 19.45 -16.15 -9.26
C LEU A 30 20.14 -17.44 -9.71
N TYR A 31 19.47 -18.29 -10.48
CA TYR A 31 20.00 -19.57 -10.93
C TYR A 31 21.12 -19.38 -11.96
N ILE A 32 20.93 -18.55 -12.97
CA ILE A 32 21.95 -18.24 -14.00
C ILE A 32 23.19 -17.62 -13.36
N ALA A 33 23.03 -16.72 -12.40
CA ALA A 33 24.12 -16.12 -11.64
C ALA A 33 24.75 -17.08 -10.61
N LYS A 34 24.33 -18.35 -10.57
CA LYS A 34 24.79 -19.36 -9.61
C LYS A 34 24.64 -18.94 -8.13
N ALA A 35 23.70 -18.05 -7.88
CA ALA A 35 23.34 -17.62 -6.53
C ALA A 35 22.48 -18.67 -5.80
N THR A 36 21.87 -19.57 -6.58
CA THR A 36 21.13 -20.76 -6.11
C THR A 36 21.55 -22.01 -6.89
N ASP A 37 21.44 -23.17 -6.25
CA ASP A 37 21.81 -24.46 -6.86
C ASP A 37 20.69 -25.04 -7.74
N ARG A 38 19.51 -24.45 -7.72
CA ARG A 38 18.33 -24.90 -8.47
C ARG A 38 17.50 -23.72 -8.94
N LEU A 39 16.82 -23.89 -10.05
CA LEU A 39 15.78 -22.99 -10.50
C LEU A 39 14.51 -23.18 -9.65
N GLY A 40 14.14 -22.19 -8.84
CA GLY A 40 12.93 -22.22 -8.04
C GLY A 40 11.68 -22.16 -8.93
N LYS A 41 10.61 -22.83 -8.50
CA LYS A 41 9.32 -22.87 -9.20
C LYS A 41 8.17 -22.58 -8.24
N ILE A 42 7.30 -21.66 -8.60
CA ILE A 42 6.12 -21.30 -7.80
C ILE A 42 5.21 -22.52 -7.59
N SER A 43 4.99 -23.33 -8.65
CA SER A 43 4.17 -24.54 -8.58
C SER A 43 4.70 -25.62 -7.63
N GLU A 44 6.00 -25.61 -7.34
CA GLU A 44 6.65 -26.54 -6.41
C GLU A 44 6.77 -25.95 -5.00
N GLY A 45 6.44 -24.64 -4.82
CA GLY A 45 6.56 -23.93 -3.53
C GLY A 45 8.00 -23.85 -3.02
N ASN A 46 8.99 -23.81 -3.92
CA ASN A 46 10.41 -23.94 -3.57
C ASN A 46 11.25 -22.74 -4.03
N THR A 47 10.60 -21.61 -4.36
CA THR A 47 11.26 -20.37 -4.71
C THR A 47 12.00 -19.75 -3.53
N VAL A 48 13.00 -18.94 -3.81
CA VAL A 48 13.72 -18.16 -2.81
C VAL A 48 12.91 -16.95 -2.39
N CYS A 49 12.18 -16.34 -3.34
CA CYS A 49 11.44 -15.09 -3.13
C CYS A 49 10.13 -15.32 -2.36
N ASP A 50 9.29 -16.28 -2.80
CA ASP A 50 8.03 -16.60 -2.15
C ASP A 50 8.23 -17.71 -1.09
N TYR A 51 8.65 -17.34 0.09
CA TYR A 51 8.99 -18.31 1.14
C TYR A 51 8.02 -18.31 2.34
N ASP A 52 7.11 -17.36 2.43
CA ASP A 52 6.06 -17.37 3.46
C ASP A 52 5.05 -18.47 3.16
N ALA A 53 4.53 -19.10 4.22
CA ALA A 53 3.58 -20.21 4.09
C ALA A 53 2.29 -19.82 3.33
N GLU A 54 1.86 -18.56 3.44
CA GLU A 54 0.68 -18.07 2.71
C GLU A 54 1.01 -17.79 1.24
N GLU A 55 2.23 -17.37 0.89
CA GLU A 55 2.70 -17.23 -0.49
C GLU A 55 2.70 -18.58 -1.20
N VAL A 56 3.33 -19.59 -0.55
CA VAL A 56 3.38 -20.96 -1.07
C VAL A 56 1.97 -21.53 -1.25
N LYS A 57 1.09 -21.35 -0.26
CA LYS A 57 -0.29 -21.86 -0.29
C LYS A 57 -1.15 -21.21 -1.39
N ARG A 58 -0.95 -19.91 -1.62
CA ARG A 58 -1.71 -19.13 -2.60
C ARG A 58 -1.05 -19.10 -3.97
N SER A 59 0.20 -19.59 -4.08
CA SER A 59 1.01 -19.52 -5.30
C SER A 59 1.18 -18.09 -5.85
N CYS A 60 1.26 -17.11 -4.96
CA CYS A 60 1.47 -15.70 -5.33
C CYS A 60 2.28 -14.97 -4.27
N SER A 61 3.06 -13.99 -4.69
CA SER A 61 3.84 -13.12 -3.81
C SER A 61 2.92 -12.21 -3.00
N ILE A 62 3.18 -12.11 -1.72
CA ILE A 62 2.49 -11.25 -0.75
C ILE A 62 3.44 -10.19 -0.22
N ASN A 63 4.67 -10.59 0.11
CA ASN A 63 5.69 -9.70 0.62
C ASN A 63 6.74 -9.45 -0.45
N ALA A 64 7.29 -8.24 -0.48
CA ALA A 64 8.44 -7.98 -1.32
C ALA A 64 9.71 -8.66 -0.74
N THR A 65 10.54 -9.20 -1.60
CA THR A 65 11.77 -9.92 -1.23
C THR A 65 12.98 -9.36 -1.97
N VAL A 66 14.10 -9.22 -1.25
CA VAL A 66 15.40 -8.90 -1.85
C VAL A 66 16.11 -10.18 -2.25
N ALA A 67 16.52 -10.24 -3.50
CA ALA A 67 17.24 -11.38 -4.09
C ALA A 67 18.61 -10.93 -4.67
N PRO A 68 19.63 -10.72 -3.82
CA PRO A 68 20.94 -10.28 -4.28
C PRO A 68 21.68 -11.39 -5.03
N LEU A 69 22.29 -11.00 -6.14
CA LEU A 69 23.15 -11.86 -6.96
C LEU A 69 24.40 -11.07 -7.40
N VAL A 70 25.39 -11.79 -7.91
CA VAL A 70 26.60 -11.20 -8.50
C VAL A 70 26.71 -11.65 -9.94
N TRP A 71 26.82 -10.70 -10.86
CA TRP A 71 26.97 -10.95 -12.28
C TRP A 71 28.12 -10.09 -12.82
N GLU A 72 29.12 -10.71 -13.40
CA GLU A 72 30.32 -10.05 -13.96
C GLU A 72 30.97 -9.00 -13.04
N GLY A 73 31.04 -9.30 -11.74
CA GLY A 73 31.60 -8.39 -10.74
C GLY A 73 30.66 -7.27 -10.27
N ILE A 74 29.44 -7.21 -10.80
CA ILE A 74 28.39 -6.29 -10.40
C ILE A 74 27.44 -7.00 -9.42
N LYS A 75 27.13 -6.37 -8.29
CA LYS A 75 26.09 -6.80 -7.37
C LYS A 75 24.75 -6.25 -7.82
N ILE A 76 23.81 -7.13 -8.11
CA ILE A 76 22.46 -6.78 -8.49
C ILE A 76 21.52 -7.18 -7.33
N ASN A 77 20.92 -6.22 -6.66
CA ASN A 77 19.86 -6.44 -5.70
C ASN A 77 18.53 -6.43 -6.47
N VAL A 78 18.02 -7.61 -6.79
CA VAL A 78 16.70 -7.77 -7.39
C VAL A 78 15.66 -7.64 -6.28
N LEU A 79 14.76 -6.68 -6.42
CA LEU A 79 13.64 -6.42 -5.51
C LEU A 79 12.39 -7.04 -6.15
N ASP A 80 12.07 -8.28 -5.79
CA ASP A 80 10.87 -8.96 -6.27
C ASP A 80 9.65 -8.46 -5.51
N THR A 81 8.62 -7.99 -6.23
CA THR A 81 7.43 -7.36 -5.63
C THR A 81 6.15 -8.11 -5.94
N PRO A 82 5.16 -8.08 -5.05
CA PRO A 82 3.84 -8.61 -5.34
C PRO A 82 3.17 -7.86 -6.50
N GLY A 83 2.31 -8.55 -7.24
CA GLY A 83 1.58 -7.98 -8.38
C GLY A 83 0.11 -7.69 -8.09
N TYR A 84 -0.39 -8.07 -6.93
CA TYR A 84 -1.77 -7.82 -6.52
C TYR A 84 -1.91 -6.49 -5.79
N PRO A 85 -2.91 -5.66 -6.13
CA PRO A 85 -3.10 -4.33 -5.52
C PRO A 85 -3.26 -4.34 -4.00
N ASP A 86 -3.76 -5.45 -3.43
CA ASP A 86 -3.88 -5.65 -1.98
C ASP A 86 -2.54 -5.50 -1.25
N PHE A 87 -1.41 -5.71 -1.93
CA PHE A 87 -0.05 -5.67 -1.37
C PHE A 87 0.79 -4.50 -1.93
N GLU A 88 0.15 -3.44 -2.39
CA GLU A 88 0.80 -2.25 -2.96
C GLU A 88 1.81 -1.61 -1.99
N GLY A 89 1.61 -1.72 -0.67
CA GLY A 89 2.54 -1.22 0.33
C GLY A 89 3.96 -1.74 0.15
N ASP A 90 4.10 -3.05 -0.05
CA ASP A 90 5.38 -3.73 -0.29
C ASP A 90 6.03 -3.28 -1.62
N VAL A 91 5.22 -3.02 -2.65
CA VAL A 91 5.69 -2.48 -3.95
C VAL A 91 6.29 -1.09 -3.77
N LEU A 92 5.62 -0.22 -3.02
CA LEU A 92 6.07 1.15 -2.75
C LEU A 92 7.36 1.18 -1.91
N GLU A 93 7.50 0.29 -0.93
CA GLU A 93 8.73 0.12 -0.15
C GLU A 93 9.93 -0.19 -1.04
N CYS A 94 9.78 -1.14 -1.97
CA CYS A 94 10.83 -1.52 -2.90
C CYS A 94 11.12 -0.44 -3.96
N ALA A 95 10.08 0.16 -4.54
CA ALA A 95 10.25 1.23 -5.53
C ALA A 95 10.98 2.44 -4.94
N ARG A 96 10.78 2.74 -3.64
CA ARG A 96 11.46 3.85 -2.94
C ARG A 96 12.97 3.69 -2.87
N VAL A 97 13.49 2.47 -2.84
CA VAL A 97 14.93 2.20 -2.71
C VAL A 97 15.57 1.67 -3.99
N ALA A 98 14.79 1.42 -5.03
CA ALA A 98 15.29 1.01 -6.33
C ALA A 98 16.07 2.12 -7.04
N ASP A 99 16.95 1.74 -7.97
CA ASP A 99 17.65 2.64 -8.89
C ASP A 99 17.07 2.52 -10.31
N ALA A 100 16.33 1.45 -10.61
CA ALA A 100 15.61 1.22 -11.86
C ALA A 100 14.42 0.29 -11.66
N ALA A 101 13.44 0.39 -12.54
CA ALA A 101 12.26 -0.48 -12.62
C ALA A 101 12.32 -1.36 -13.88
N LEU A 102 12.16 -2.67 -13.68
CA LEU A 102 11.95 -3.64 -14.76
C LEU A 102 10.51 -4.13 -14.70
N ILE A 103 9.69 -3.70 -15.66
CA ILE A 103 8.27 -4.05 -15.72
C ILE A 103 8.11 -5.34 -16.52
N VAL A 104 7.65 -6.40 -15.85
CA VAL A 104 7.41 -7.71 -16.46
C VAL A 104 6.01 -7.75 -17.03
N VAL A 105 5.92 -8.07 -18.32
CA VAL A 105 4.67 -8.11 -19.11
C VAL A 105 4.43 -9.53 -19.58
N ASP A 106 3.21 -10.02 -19.49
CA ASP A 106 2.83 -11.33 -20.03
C ASP A 106 2.71 -11.25 -21.57
N GLY A 107 3.46 -12.09 -22.28
CA GLY A 107 3.49 -12.13 -23.74
C GLY A 107 2.17 -12.54 -24.40
N LYS A 108 1.25 -13.15 -23.64
CA LYS A 108 -0.09 -13.51 -24.09
C LYS A 108 -1.13 -12.45 -23.73
N ALA A 109 -1.16 -12.00 -22.48
CA ALA A 109 -2.12 -11.02 -21.99
C ALA A 109 -1.80 -9.59 -22.49
N GLY A 110 -0.52 -9.24 -22.63
CA GLY A 110 -0.08 -7.93 -23.05
C GLY A 110 -0.15 -6.87 -21.95
N VAL A 111 -0.53 -5.64 -22.32
CA VAL A 111 -0.67 -4.53 -21.37
C VAL A 111 -1.92 -4.73 -20.51
N GLU A 112 -1.73 -4.86 -19.21
CA GLU A 112 -2.77 -5.04 -18.21
C GLU A 112 -2.77 -3.86 -17.21
N VAL A 113 -3.81 -3.74 -16.38
CA VAL A 113 -3.92 -2.67 -15.37
C VAL A 113 -2.67 -2.59 -14.49
N GLY A 114 -2.12 -3.74 -14.07
CA GLY A 114 -0.89 -3.77 -13.27
C GLY A 114 0.35 -3.30 -14.04
N THR A 115 0.38 -3.43 -15.37
CA THR A 115 1.43 -2.86 -16.22
C THR A 115 1.35 -1.35 -16.24
N GLU A 116 0.16 -0.79 -16.44
CA GLU A 116 -0.09 0.65 -16.44
C GLU A 116 0.23 1.28 -15.07
N THR A 117 -0.28 0.69 -13.97
CA THR A 117 -0.02 1.20 -12.62
C THR A 117 1.45 1.12 -12.24
N SER A 118 2.16 0.08 -12.69
CA SER A 118 3.62 -0.06 -12.50
C SER A 118 4.40 1.02 -13.25
N PHE A 119 4.01 1.34 -14.47
CA PHE A 119 4.62 2.40 -15.26
C PHE A 119 4.38 3.78 -14.64
N ASP A 120 3.14 4.06 -14.23
CA ASP A 120 2.78 5.32 -13.56
C ASP A 120 3.55 5.48 -12.24
N LEU A 121 3.69 4.41 -11.46
CA LEU A 121 4.49 4.39 -10.24
C LEU A 121 5.96 4.68 -10.52
N ALA A 122 6.57 3.98 -11.48
CA ALA A 122 7.97 4.17 -11.83
C ALA A 122 8.23 5.61 -12.31
N LYS A 123 7.34 6.18 -13.12
CA LYS A 123 7.39 7.59 -13.51
C LYS A 123 7.24 8.55 -12.32
N LYS A 124 6.29 8.31 -11.42
CA LYS A 124 6.12 9.12 -10.21
C LYS A 124 7.38 9.11 -9.34
N MET A 125 8.04 7.96 -9.25
CA MET A 125 9.27 7.76 -8.48
C MET A 125 10.54 8.20 -9.23
N LEU A 126 10.41 8.69 -10.48
CA LEU A 126 11.51 9.05 -11.36
C LEU A 126 12.51 7.90 -11.58
N LEU A 127 12.02 6.67 -11.59
CA LEU A 127 12.83 5.50 -11.87
C LEU A 127 13.01 5.31 -13.37
N PRO A 128 14.22 5.07 -13.85
CA PRO A 128 14.46 4.53 -15.18
C PRO A 128 13.70 3.23 -15.41
N ILE A 129 13.05 3.10 -16.58
CA ILE A 129 12.10 2.03 -16.87
C ILE A 129 12.63 1.14 -17.99
N SER A 130 12.42 -0.17 -17.86
CA SER A 130 12.60 -1.17 -18.91
C SER A 130 11.43 -2.16 -18.88
N PHE A 131 11.14 -2.82 -20.02
CA PHE A 131 10.15 -3.87 -20.10
C PHE A 131 10.80 -5.23 -20.37
N PHE A 132 10.26 -6.29 -19.77
CA PHE A 132 10.57 -7.67 -20.12
C PHE A 132 9.28 -8.38 -20.49
N ILE A 133 9.09 -8.68 -21.79
CA ILE A 133 7.93 -9.46 -22.26
C ILE A 133 8.27 -10.93 -22.04
N ASN A 134 7.56 -11.55 -21.11
CA ASN A 134 7.81 -12.90 -20.59
C ASN A 134 6.89 -13.95 -21.26
N ARG A 135 7.12 -15.22 -20.95
CA ARG A 135 6.30 -16.38 -21.33
C ARG A 135 6.34 -16.75 -22.82
N PHE A 136 7.45 -16.58 -23.48
CA PHE A 136 7.63 -17.06 -24.87
C PHE A 136 7.74 -18.59 -24.99
N ASP A 137 7.64 -19.32 -23.90
CA ASP A 137 7.40 -20.76 -23.86
C ASP A 137 5.89 -21.11 -24.00
N ASP A 138 4.98 -20.13 -23.96
CA ASP A 138 3.57 -20.28 -24.31
C ASP A 138 3.37 -20.01 -25.83
N PRO A 139 2.79 -20.95 -26.61
CA PRO A 139 2.56 -20.76 -28.05
C PRO A 139 1.55 -19.64 -28.38
N GLU A 140 0.81 -19.15 -27.40
CA GLU A 140 -0.11 -18.02 -27.58
C GLU A 140 0.54 -16.65 -27.33
N ALA A 141 1.80 -16.59 -26.92
CA ALA A 141 2.54 -15.33 -26.78
C ALA A 141 2.71 -14.62 -28.14
N ARG A 142 2.56 -13.30 -28.15
CA ARG A 142 2.56 -12.47 -29.39
C ARG A 142 3.42 -11.22 -29.20
N PHE A 143 4.73 -11.34 -29.40
CA PHE A 143 5.68 -10.25 -29.19
C PHE A 143 5.27 -8.95 -29.89
N TYR A 144 5.12 -8.99 -31.20
CA TYR A 144 4.89 -7.80 -32.02
C TYR A 144 3.63 -7.04 -31.60
N LYS A 145 2.54 -7.77 -31.33
CA LYS A 145 1.28 -7.17 -30.84
C LYS A 145 1.46 -6.51 -29.46
N VAL A 146 2.18 -7.18 -28.56
CA VAL A 146 2.42 -6.65 -27.20
C VAL A 146 3.35 -5.45 -27.26
N PHE A 147 4.40 -5.51 -28.08
CA PHE A 147 5.33 -4.42 -28.29
C PHE A 147 4.65 -3.17 -28.86
N ASP A 148 3.82 -3.33 -29.89
CA ASP A 148 3.03 -2.24 -30.48
C ASP A 148 2.10 -1.62 -29.42
N SER A 149 1.44 -2.45 -28.62
CA SER A 149 0.59 -1.98 -27.52
C SER A 149 1.39 -1.22 -26.45
N LEU A 150 2.60 -1.65 -26.12
CA LEU A 150 3.49 -0.91 -25.20
C LEU A 150 3.84 0.47 -25.76
N ARG A 151 4.16 0.57 -27.06
CA ARG A 151 4.43 1.86 -27.71
C ARG A 151 3.21 2.77 -27.77
N GLU A 152 2.05 2.21 -28.04
CA GLU A 152 0.78 2.95 -28.08
C GLU A 152 0.45 3.56 -26.71
N HIS A 153 0.62 2.78 -25.61
CA HIS A 153 0.28 3.22 -24.27
C HIS A 153 1.36 4.13 -23.63
N PHE A 154 2.63 3.83 -23.88
CA PHE A 154 3.74 4.45 -23.14
C PHE A 154 4.65 5.34 -23.98
N GLY A 155 4.42 5.39 -25.27
CA GLY A 155 5.05 6.36 -26.17
C GLY A 155 6.25 5.82 -26.95
N VAL A 156 6.83 6.70 -27.77
CA VAL A 156 7.88 6.37 -28.75
C VAL A 156 9.24 6.04 -28.12
N ALA A 157 9.47 6.42 -26.88
CA ALA A 157 10.67 6.06 -26.12
C ALA A 157 10.79 4.53 -25.91
N VAL A 158 9.70 3.77 -26.02
CA VAL A 158 9.69 2.32 -25.96
C VAL A 158 10.34 1.76 -27.23
N CYS A 159 11.52 1.14 -27.09
CA CYS A 159 12.28 0.62 -28.21
C CYS A 159 12.75 -0.82 -27.98
N PRO A 160 12.84 -1.65 -29.05
CA PRO A 160 13.25 -3.04 -28.92
C PRO A 160 14.77 -3.13 -28.78
N VAL A 161 15.27 -3.92 -27.84
CA VAL A 161 16.69 -4.32 -27.78
C VAL A 161 16.85 -5.76 -28.24
N GLN A 162 15.85 -6.58 -27.95
CA GLN A 162 15.83 -7.99 -28.30
C GLN A 162 14.43 -8.36 -28.83
N ILE A 163 14.38 -9.14 -29.90
CA ILE A 163 13.13 -9.66 -30.48
C ILE A 163 13.18 -11.18 -30.67
N PRO A 164 12.05 -11.92 -30.61
CA PRO A 164 12.04 -13.36 -30.82
C PRO A 164 12.07 -13.72 -32.29
N MET A 165 12.79 -14.79 -32.65
CA MET A 165 12.65 -15.49 -33.92
C MET A 165 11.49 -16.47 -33.84
N ILE A 166 10.42 -16.22 -34.59
CA ILE A 166 9.20 -17.04 -34.57
C ILE A 166 9.04 -17.74 -35.91
N ASP A 167 9.05 -19.07 -35.89
CA ASP A 167 8.78 -19.91 -37.08
C ASP A 167 7.48 -20.69 -36.84
N GLY A 168 6.43 -20.31 -37.55
CA GLY A 168 5.06 -20.77 -37.31
C GLY A 168 4.56 -20.31 -35.92
N ASP A 169 4.29 -21.27 -35.02
CA ASP A 169 3.89 -20.99 -33.63
C ASP A 169 5.01 -21.26 -32.62
N LYS A 170 6.27 -21.40 -33.07
CA LYS A 170 7.39 -21.73 -32.19
C LYS A 170 8.44 -20.64 -32.19
N VAL A 171 8.89 -20.30 -30.98
CA VAL A 171 10.10 -19.49 -30.82
C VAL A 171 11.31 -20.40 -31.02
N THR A 172 12.15 -20.07 -32.00
CA THR A 172 13.36 -20.82 -32.36
C THR A 172 14.62 -20.18 -31.80
N GLY A 173 14.56 -18.94 -31.36
CA GLY A 173 15.66 -18.17 -30.79
C GLY A 173 15.28 -16.71 -30.63
N PHE A 174 16.26 -15.87 -30.41
CA PHE A 174 16.09 -14.43 -30.24
C PHE A 174 17.13 -13.68 -31.08
N LEU A 175 16.79 -12.49 -31.52
CA LEU A 175 17.69 -11.58 -32.21
C LEU A 175 18.13 -10.50 -31.24
N ASP A 176 19.43 -10.32 -31.08
CA ASP A 176 20.00 -9.15 -30.45
C ASP A 176 20.17 -8.07 -31.52
N LEU A 177 19.53 -6.92 -31.32
CA LEU A 177 19.50 -5.84 -32.30
C LEU A 177 20.72 -4.92 -32.18
N LEU A 178 21.41 -4.93 -31.03
CA LEU A 178 22.60 -4.14 -30.81
C LEU A 178 23.82 -4.83 -31.49
N ASP A 179 24.09 -6.07 -31.10
CA ASP A 179 25.20 -6.86 -31.65
C ASP A 179 24.89 -7.46 -33.02
N PHE A 180 23.61 -7.43 -33.42
CA PHE A 180 23.08 -7.93 -34.70
C PHE A 180 23.37 -9.39 -34.93
N GLU A 181 23.06 -10.20 -33.95
CA GLU A 181 23.28 -11.65 -33.92
C GLU A 181 22.03 -12.39 -33.51
N SER A 182 21.97 -13.69 -33.79
CA SER A 182 20.88 -14.56 -33.31
C SER A 182 21.37 -15.41 -32.15
N TYR A 183 20.53 -15.54 -31.13
CA TYR A 183 20.80 -16.33 -29.92
C TYR A 183 19.86 -17.52 -29.82
N ILE A 184 20.41 -18.71 -29.64
CA ILE A 184 19.68 -19.92 -29.32
C ILE A 184 20.03 -20.30 -27.88
N PHE A 185 19.06 -20.29 -26.99
CA PHE A 185 19.24 -20.55 -25.57
C PHE A 185 19.17 -22.04 -25.22
N ASP A 186 20.07 -22.49 -24.35
CA ASP A 186 19.99 -23.79 -23.69
C ASP A 186 19.08 -23.70 -22.46
N SER A 187 17.95 -24.37 -22.49
CA SER A 187 16.97 -24.39 -21.39
C SER A 187 17.47 -25.11 -20.11
N ALA A 188 18.60 -25.77 -20.14
CA ALA A 188 19.17 -26.44 -18.97
C ALA A 188 20.11 -25.51 -18.18
N THR A 189 20.85 -24.65 -18.89
CA THR A 189 21.89 -23.79 -18.29
C THR A 189 21.53 -22.31 -18.35
N GLY A 190 20.67 -21.90 -19.29
CA GLY A 190 20.41 -20.50 -19.61
C GLY A 190 21.48 -19.85 -20.46
N ASP A 191 22.54 -20.60 -20.82
CA ASP A 191 23.56 -20.14 -21.77
C ASP A 191 22.98 -20.04 -23.18
N TYR A 192 23.66 -19.31 -24.05
CA TYR A 192 23.24 -19.18 -25.43
C TYR A 192 24.40 -19.42 -26.40
N LEU A 193 24.02 -19.87 -27.60
CA LEU A 193 24.91 -19.96 -28.74
C LEU A 193 24.60 -18.77 -29.66
N SER A 194 25.62 -17.93 -29.91
CA SER A 194 25.52 -16.85 -30.89
C SER A 194 25.77 -17.40 -32.30
N LEU A 195 24.94 -17.01 -33.25
CA LEU A 195 24.95 -17.41 -34.64
C LEU A 195 24.62 -16.21 -35.54
N GLU A 196 25.00 -16.31 -36.83
CA GLU A 196 24.51 -15.37 -37.83
C GLU A 196 22.96 -15.39 -37.91
N ILE A 197 22.39 -14.25 -38.24
CA ILE A 197 20.94 -14.14 -38.40
C ILE A 197 20.49 -14.94 -39.63
N PRO A 198 19.56 -15.91 -39.49
CA PRO A 198 19.03 -16.66 -40.61
C PRO A 198 18.34 -15.72 -41.63
N GLU A 199 18.57 -15.99 -42.96
CA GLU A 199 18.08 -15.14 -44.05
C GLU A 199 16.59 -14.79 -43.95
N GLN A 200 15.76 -15.73 -43.50
CA GLN A 200 14.31 -15.53 -43.32
C GLN A 200 13.96 -14.47 -42.25
N PHE A 201 14.87 -14.15 -41.31
CA PHE A 201 14.64 -13.16 -40.26
C PHE A 201 15.39 -11.84 -40.51
N MET A 202 16.21 -11.76 -41.56
CA MET A 202 17.02 -10.59 -41.82
C MET A 202 16.20 -9.31 -41.99
N SER A 203 15.14 -9.36 -42.78
CA SER A 203 14.29 -8.18 -43.04
C SER A 203 13.66 -7.62 -41.76
N ILE A 204 13.18 -8.47 -40.87
CA ILE A 204 12.58 -8.03 -39.61
C ILE A 204 13.65 -7.56 -38.62
N ALA A 205 14.82 -8.18 -38.64
CA ALA A 205 15.96 -7.75 -37.84
C ALA A 205 16.41 -6.33 -38.20
N GLU A 206 16.55 -6.04 -39.51
CA GLU A 206 16.87 -4.71 -40.01
C GLU A 206 15.82 -3.67 -39.67
N GLU A 207 14.53 -3.98 -39.79
CA GLU A 207 13.43 -3.08 -39.43
C GLU A 207 13.50 -2.67 -37.97
N TYR A 208 13.59 -3.64 -37.04
CA TYR A 208 13.63 -3.36 -35.60
C TYR A 208 14.97 -2.79 -35.15
N ARG A 209 16.09 -3.15 -35.79
CA ARG A 209 17.38 -2.51 -35.58
C ARG A 209 17.34 -1.02 -35.92
N ASN A 210 16.78 -0.67 -37.07
CA ASN A 210 16.62 0.74 -37.47
C ASN A 210 15.81 1.52 -36.41
N MET A 211 14.75 0.92 -35.85
CA MET A 211 13.97 1.52 -34.78
C MET A 211 14.79 1.75 -33.50
N LEU A 212 15.66 0.78 -33.13
CA LEU A 212 16.57 0.95 -31.99
C LEU A 212 17.58 2.07 -32.26
N PHE A 213 18.21 2.09 -33.41
CA PHE A 213 19.22 3.10 -33.76
C PHE A 213 18.63 4.50 -33.96
N GLU A 214 17.40 4.62 -34.41
CA GLU A 214 16.65 5.88 -34.41
C GLU A 214 16.47 6.40 -32.96
N SER A 215 16.12 5.53 -32.02
CA SER A 215 15.99 5.90 -30.61
C SER A 215 17.33 6.29 -30.00
N ILE A 216 18.42 5.57 -30.35
CA ILE A 216 19.80 5.90 -29.93
C ILE A 216 20.21 7.27 -30.47
N ALA A 217 19.97 7.52 -31.76
CA ALA A 217 20.35 8.77 -32.41
C ALA A 217 19.64 10.00 -31.78
N GLN A 218 18.42 9.84 -31.29
CA GLN A 218 17.65 10.91 -30.65
C GLN A 218 18.23 11.35 -29.28
N THR A 219 19.15 10.60 -28.68
CA THR A 219 19.75 10.94 -27.39
C THR A 219 20.86 11.99 -27.44
N ASP A 220 21.48 12.18 -28.61
CA ASP A 220 22.63 13.07 -28.78
C ASP A 220 22.69 13.62 -30.20
N ASP A 221 22.94 14.94 -30.36
CA ASP A 221 23.00 15.62 -31.66
C ASP A 221 24.09 15.02 -32.59
N ALA A 222 25.24 14.60 -32.07
CA ALA A 222 26.30 14.01 -32.85
C ALA A 222 25.93 12.62 -33.38
N LEU A 223 25.19 11.83 -32.58
CA LEU A 223 24.67 10.54 -33.01
C LEU A 223 23.57 10.71 -34.06
N MET A 224 22.76 11.77 -33.92
CA MET A 224 21.73 12.14 -34.90
C MET A 224 22.35 12.49 -36.25
N GLU A 225 23.46 13.28 -36.28
CA GLU A 225 24.18 13.61 -37.50
C GLU A 225 24.77 12.37 -38.18
N LYS A 226 25.41 11.46 -37.41
CA LYS A 226 25.90 10.18 -37.91
C LYS A 226 24.81 9.33 -38.53
N PHE A 227 23.69 9.18 -37.84
CA PHE A 227 22.54 8.39 -38.31
C PHE A 227 22.01 8.88 -39.65
N PHE A 228 21.80 10.20 -39.81
CA PHE A 228 21.34 10.78 -41.07
C PHE A 228 22.39 10.78 -42.17
N ALA A 229 23.68 10.82 -41.83
CA ALA A 229 24.76 10.68 -42.79
C ALA A 229 24.97 9.21 -43.26
N GLY A 230 24.31 8.26 -42.61
CA GLY A 230 24.52 6.83 -42.87
C GLY A 230 25.89 6.33 -42.37
N GLU A 231 26.47 7.05 -41.40
CA GLU A 231 27.72 6.64 -40.76
C GLU A 231 27.45 5.60 -39.67
N GLU A 232 28.39 4.72 -39.41
CA GLU A 232 28.27 3.69 -38.39
C GLU A 232 28.32 4.31 -36.99
N ILE A 233 27.32 3.99 -36.16
CA ILE A 233 27.34 4.24 -34.71
C ILE A 233 27.99 3.00 -34.07
N THR A 234 29.10 3.19 -33.38
CA THR A 234 29.84 2.05 -32.80
C THR A 234 29.04 1.42 -31.62
N ARG A 235 29.44 0.20 -31.25
CA ARG A 235 28.84 -0.50 -30.11
C ARG A 235 29.00 0.30 -28.80
N GLU A 236 30.21 0.85 -28.58
CA GLU A 236 30.49 1.66 -27.39
C GLU A 236 29.64 2.92 -27.33
N GLU A 237 29.49 3.63 -28.45
CA GLU A 237 28.57 4.79 -28.55
C GLU A 237 27.13 4.40 -28.28
N SER A 238 26.70 3.26 -28.82
CA SER A 238 25.34 2.75 -28.63
C SER A 238 25.05 2.37 -27.15
N VAL A 239 25.98 1.67 -26.48
CA VAL A 239 25.86 1.29 -25.06
C VAL A 239 25.80 2.54 -24.16
N GLU A 240 26.66 3.54 -24.44
CA GLU A 240 26.67 4.80 -23.70
C GLU A 240 25.39 5.59 -23.94
N ALA A 241 24.88 5.65 -25.17
CA ALA A 241 23.63 6.31 -25.51
C ALA A 241 22.44 5.62 -24.84
N ILE A 242 22.39 4.29 -24.86
CA ILE A 242 21.35 3.51 -24.16
C ILE A 242 21.40 3.79 -22.65
N HIS A 243 22.60 3.75 -22.04
CA HIS A 243 22.77 4.05 -20.61
C HIS A 243 22.23 5.44 -20.26
N ASN A 244 22.67 6.46 -21.00
CA ASN A 244 22.23 7.84 -20.77
C ASN A 244 20.73 8.03 -21.06
N GLY A 245 20.23 7.41 -22.15
CA GLY A 245 18.83 7.45 -22.55
C GLY A 245 17.89 6.80 -21.53
N ILE A 246 18.30 5.67 -20.95
CA ILE A 246 17.57 5.00 -19.85
C ILE A 246 17.47 5.94 -18.64
N ILE A 247 18.57 6.56 -18.21
CA ILE A 247 18.60 7.47 -17.06
C ILE A 247 17.69 8.68 -17.27
N ARG A 248 17.65 9.23 -18.51
CA ARG A 248 16.81 10.39 -18.83
C ARG A 248 15.36 10.03 -19.16
N GLY A 249 15.04 8.74 -19.30
CA GLY A 249 13.75 8.25 -19.74
C GLY A 249 13.45 8.52 -21.23
N GLU A 250 14.47 8.77 -22.03
CA GLU A 250 14.44 8.96 -23.49
C GLU A 250 14.43 7.62 -24.22
N ILE A 251 15.00 6.58 -23.60
CA ILE A 251 15.00 5.20 -24.05
C ILE A 251 14.35 4.32 -22.97
N ILE A 252 13.36 3.54 -23.38
CA ILE A 252 12.71 2.51 -22.55
C ILE A 252 12.91 1.17 -23.26
N PRO A 253 13.98 0.41 -22.93
CA PRO A 253 14.32 -0.80 -23.65
C PRO A 253 13.32 -1.92 -23.35
N VAL A 254 12.99 -2.68 -24.41
CA VAL A 254 12.15 -3.87 -24.36
C VAL A 254 12.97 -5.11 -24.63
N PHE A 255 12.98 -6.01 -23.65
CA PHE A 255 13.53 -7.36 -23.73
C PHE A 255 12.42 -8.37 -23.87
N CYS A 256 12.75 -9.58 -24.27
CA CYS A 256 11.79 -10.68 -24.32
C CYS A 256 12.44 -12.02 -23.97
N GLY A 257 11.63 -12.94 -23.45
CA GLY A 257 12.12 -14.26 -23.09
C GLY A 257 11.08 -15.15 -22.42
N ALA A 258 11.59 -16.20 -21.79
CA ALA A 258 10.78 -17.13 -20.98
C ALA A 258 11.53 -17.46 -19.69
N ALA A 259 11.13 -16.85 -18.60
CA ALA A 259 11.79 -17.02 -17.30
C ALA A 259 11.89 -18.50 -16.87
N THR A 260 10.81 -19.28 -17.07
CA THR A 260 10.76 -20.73 -16.74
C THR A 260 11.73 -21.59 -17.58
N LYS A 261 12.18 -21.07 -18.73
CA LYS A 261 13.16 -21.70 -19.63
C LYS A 261 14.50 -20.99 -19.61
N MET A 262 14.62 -19.91 -18.82
CA MET A 262 15.81 -19.05 -18.75
C MET A 262 16.17 -18.33 -20.06
N TRP A 263 15.25 -18.34 -21.05
CA TRP A 263 15.47 -17.66 -22.32
C TRP A 263 15.45 -16.14 -22.14
N GLY A 264 16.44 -15.46 -22.72
CA GLY A 264 16.59 -14.01 -22.67
C GLY A 264 17.05 -13.45 -21.31
N VAL A 265 17.23 -14.31 -20.28
CA VAL A 265 17.57 -13.83 -18.93
C VAL A 265 19.06 -13.48 -18.81
N LYS A 266 19.95 -14.23 -19.48
CA LYS A 266 21.38 -13.93 -19.47
C LYS A 266 21.68 -12.58 -20.15
N THR A 267 21.11 -12.34 -21.33
CA THR A 267 21.24 -11.07 -22.05
C THR A 267 20.64 -9.89 -21.26
N LEU A 268 19.55 -10.12 -20.52
CA LEU A 268 19.02 -9.14 -19.59
C LEU A 268 20.00 -8.83 -18.46
N LEU A 269 20.65 -9.84 -17.86
CA LEU A 269 21.65 -9.65 -16.81
C LEU A 269 22.87 -8.87 -17.33
N ASP A 270 23.34 -9.17 -18.55
CA ASP A 270 24.43 -8.47 -19.21
C ASP A 270 24.08 -6.98 -19.37
N THR A 271 22.87 -6.69 -19.89
CA THR A 271 22.41 -5.30 -20.04
C THR A 271 22.23 -4.57 -18.69
N ILE A 272 21.74 -5.26 -17.65
CA ILE A 272 21.62 -4.66 -16.31
C ILE A 272 23.01 -4.30 -15.77
N ALA A 273 23.99 -5.17 -15.95
CA ALA A 273 25.36 -4.91 -15.51
C ALA A 273 25.99 -3.71 -16.24
N ASP A 274 25.85 -3.66 -17.57
CA ASP A 274 26.50 -2.69 -18.45
C ASP A 274 25.79 -1.34 -18.49
N SER A 275 24.47 -1.34 -18.72
CA SER A 275 23.72 -0.15 -19.15
C SER A 275 22.75 0.40 -18.09
N TYR A 276 22.41 -0.36 -17.03
CA TYR A 276 21.49 0.17 -16.02
C TYR A 276 22.15 1.24 -15.14
N PRO A 277 21.35 2.14 -14.56
CA PRO A 277 21.86 3.23 -13.73
C PRO A 277 22.76 2.74 -12.60
N ARG A 278 23.93 3.34 -12.51
CA ARG A 278 24.82 3.15 -11.36
C ARG A 278 24.38 4.05 -10.24
N HIS A 279 24.35 3.56 -9.01
CA HIS A 279 24.01 4.42 -7.86
C HIS A 279 24.93 5.65 -7.77
N THR A 280 26.15 5.58 -8.31
CA THR A 280 27.06 6.72 -8.43
C THR A 280 26.53 7.87 -9.29
N ALA A 281 25.61 7.61 -10.22
CA ALA A 281 25.01 8.65 -11.06
C ALA A 281 24.03 9.54 -10.26
N LYS A 282 23.43 9.01 -9.19
CA LYS A 282 22.52 9.76 -8.31
C LYS A 282 23.31 10.76 -7.47
N LYS A 283 23.06 12.05 -7.65
CA LYS A 283 23.77 13.14 -6.95
C LYS A 283 23.04 13.65 -5.72
N THR A 284 21.73 13.57 -5.73
CA THR A 284 20.86 14.05 -4.65
C THR A 284 19.80 13.02 -4.31
N GLU A 285 19.24 13.17 -3.12
CA GLU A 285 18.07 12.43 -2.64
C GLU A 285 17.06 13.44 -2.09
N LEU A 286 15.78 13.12 -2.09
CA LEU A 286 14.75 14.00 -1.53
C LEU A 286 14.66 13.84 -0.01
N ASP A 287 14.51 14.96 0.68
CA ASP A 287 14.12 14.98 2.10
C ASP A 287 12.60 14.88 2.27
N ALA A 288 12.15 14.87 3.53
CA ALA A 288 10.72 14.78 3.87
C ALA A 288 9.90 16.00 3.42
N LEU A 289 10.54 17.11 3.07
CA LEU A 289 9.90 18.32 2.54
C LEU A 289 9.90 18.36 1.01
N GLY A 290 10.57 17.38 0.37
CA GLY A 290 10.76 17.32 -1.08
C GLY A 290 11.92 18.17 -1.58
N GLU A 291 12.85 18.55 -0.71
CA GLU A 291 14.05 19.30 -1.07
C GLU A 291 15.23 18.35 -1.35
N ASP A 292 16.10 18.75 -2.27
CA ASP A 292 17.28 17.97 -2.65
C ASP A 292 18.36 17.96 -1.56
N ILE A 293 18.74 16.76 -1.08
CA ILE A 293 19.88 16.55 -0.19
C ILE A 293 21.03 15.95 -1.00
N PRO A 294 22.23 16.51 -0.96
CA PRO A 294 23.39 15.95 -1.66
C PRO A 294 23.81 14.59 -1.06
N ILE A 295 24.14 13.64 -1.93
CA ILE A 295 24.67 12.33 -1.56
C ILE A 295 26.20 12.39 -1.56
N ASP A 296 26.81 12.18 -0.39
CA ASP A 296 28.27 11.98 -0.26
C ASP A 296 28.56 10.48 -0.11
N LYS A 297 29.06 9.87 -1.18
CA LYS A 297 29.25 8.42 -1.30
C LYS A 297 30.49 7.91 -0.56
N GLU A 298 31.48 8.77 -0.38
CA GLU A 298 32.79 8.43 0.20
C GLU A 298 33.02 9.13 1.56
N GLY A 299 32.08 9.96 2.00
CA GLY A 299 32.19 10.72 3.24
C GLY A 299 32.13 9.88 4.51
N ASP A 300 32.59 10.45 5.60
CA ASP A 300 32.57 9.83 6.93
C ASP A 300 31.17 9.77 7.55
N VAL A 301 30.24 10.56 7.02
CA VAL A 301 28.84 10.56 7.48
C VAL A 301 28.09 9.41 6.84
N CYS A 302 27.61 8.50 7.66
CA CYS A 302 26.74 7.40 7.26
C CYS A 302 25.29 7.76 7.50
N SER A 303 24.42 7.50 6.53
CA SER A 303 22.97 7.54 6.71
C SER A 303 22.29 6.37 6.02
N LEU A 304 21.25 5.87 6.65
CA LEU A 304 20.45 4.73 6.21
C LEU A 304 19.00 5.16 6.08
N PHE A 305 18.32 4.64 5.08
CA PHE A 305 16.86 4.71 4.98
C PHE A 305 16.26 3.32 5.20
N VAL A 306 15.45 3.17 6.23
CA VAL A 306 14.75 1.92 6.56
C VAL A 306 13.48 1.85 5.73
N TYR A 307 13.47 1.00 4.72
CA TYR A 307 12.32 0.93 3.80
C TYR A 307 11.32 -0.15 4.16
N LYS A 308 11.73 -1.20 4.90
CA LYS A 308 10.87 -2.33 5.25
C LYS A 308 11.20 -2.86 6.64
N THR A 309 10.16 -3.25 7.39
CA THR A 309 10.28 -3.93 8.68
C THR A 309 9.55 -5.25 8.62
N VAL A 310 10.13 -6.32 9.19
CA VAL A 310 9.49 -7.64 9.31
C VAL A 310 9.53 -8.08 10.77
N ALA A 311 8.39 -8.50 11.30
CA ALA A 311 8.25 -9.05 12.65
C ALA A 311 8.40 -10.58 12.63
N ASP A 312 9.64 -11.05 12.73
CA ASP A 312 9.92 -12.50 12.78
C ASP A 312 9.77 -13.03 14.21
N PRO A 313 9.05 -14.16 14.42
CA PRO A 313 8.83 -14.69 15.77
C PRO A 313 10.10 -15.20 16.48
N PHE A 314 11.17 -15.52 15.74
CA PHE A 314 12.42 -16.08 16.26
C PHE A 314 13.56 -15.05 16.33
N VAL A 315 13.74 -14.31 15.24
CA VAL A 315 14.79 -13.28 15.14
C VAL A 315 14.37 -11.98 15.85
N GLY A 316 13.07 -11.73 15.89
CA GLY A 316 12.47 -10.49 16.35
C GLY A 316 12.29 -9.50 15.20
N LYS A 317 12.31 -8.21 15.50
CA LYS A 317 12.15 -7.14 14.50
C LYS A 317 13.38 -7.07 13.59
N MET A 318 13.19 -7.26 12.30
CA MET A 318 14.18 -7.13 11.25
C MET A 318 13.91 -5.84 10.47
N SER A 319 14.89 -4.96 10.37
CA SER A 319 14.80 -3.68 9.65
C SER A 319 15.69 -3.74 8.42
N PHE A 320 15.07 -3.69 7.24
CA PHE A 320 15.76 -3.64 5.95
C PHE A 320 16.02 -2.18 5.59
N PHE A 321 17.23 -1.90 5.14
CA PHE A 321 17.66 -0.54 4.84
C PHE A 321 18.48 -0.46 3.56
N LYS A 322 18.48 0.72 2.95
CA LYS A 322 19.46 1.13 1.92
C LYS A 322 20.45 2.10 2.56
N VAL A 323 21.72 1.94 2.26
CA VAL A 323 22.77 2.91 2.63
C VAL A 323 22.64 4.12 1.70
N MET A 324 22.23 5.26 2.26
CA MET A 324 21.99 6.48 1.48
C MET A 324 23.22 7.34 1.35
N ASN A 325 24.10 7.33 2.35
CA ASN A 325 25.33 8.10 2.42
C ASN A 325 26.45 7.28 3.10
N GLY A 326 27.67 7.47 2.65
CA GLY A 326 28.88 6.91 3.26
C GLY A 326 28.92 5.38 3.28
N THR A 327 29.46 4.82 4.34
CA THR A 327 29.60 3.36 4.54
C THR A 327 29.07 2.98 5.92
N VAL A 328 28.17 2.01 5.95
CA VAL A 328 27.71 1.43 7.22
C VAL A 328 28.67 0.31 7.66
N LYS A 329 28.96 0.29 8.96
CA LYS A 329 29.80 -0.74 9.58
C LYS A 329 29.04 -1.39 10.73
N ARG A 330 29.29 -2.65 10.95
CA ARG A 330 28.80 -3.40 12.10
C ARG A 330 29.15 -2.68 13.40
N ASP A 331 28.26 -2.79 14.39
CA ASP A 331 28.36 -2.15 15.72
C ASP A 331 28.36 -0.60 15.71
N MET A 332 28.14 0.06 14.56
CA MET A 332 27.92 1.52 14.54
C MET A 332 26.71 1.92 15.38
N THR A 333 26.80 3.09 15.99
CA THR A 333 25.65 3.73 16.63
C THR A 333 25.19 4.89 15.75
N LEU A 334 23.92 4.86 15.37
CA LEU A 334 23.28 5.88 14.55
C LEU A 334 22.12 6.49 15.35
N THR A 335 21.78 7.73 15.06
CA THR A 335 20.61 8.41 15.63
C THR A 335 19.43 8.23 14.69
N ASN A 336 18.31 7.76 15.21
CA ASN A 336 17.04 7.78 14.50
C ASN A 336 16.52 9.22 14.51
N THR A 337 16.43 9.84 13.35
CA THR A 337 16.12 11.27 13.23
C THR A 337 14.69 11.60 13.66
N ARG A 338 13.74 10.67 13.48
CA ARG A 338 12.34 10.85 13.91
C ARG A 338 12.20 10.87 15.45
N THR A 339 12.92 10.01 16.16
CA THR A 339 12.78 9.85 17.61
C THR A 339 13.85 10.59 18.40
N GLY A 340 14.97 10.95 17.77
CA GLY A 340 16.17 11.49 18.43
C GLY A 340 16.95 10.46 19.25
N LEU A 341 16.53 9.18 19.24
CA LEU A 341 17.16 8.11 20.02
C LEU A 341 18.31 7.47 19.25
N SER A 342 19.33 7.03 20.01
CA SER A 342 20.46 6.31 19.44
C SER A 342 20.17 4.83 19.33
N GLU A 343 20.36 4.28 18.13
CA GLU A 343 20.24 2.85 17.81
C GLU A 343 21.61 2.26 17.49
N ARG A 344 21.98 1.18 18.18
CA ARG A 344 23.21 0.44 17.86
C ARG A 344 22.90 -0.62 16.82
N LEU A 345 23.55 -0.51 15.66
CA LEU A 345 23.52 -1.55 14.64
C LEU A 345 24.35 -2.74 15.14
N GLY A 346 23.76 -3.84 15.47
CA GLY A 346 24.51 -5.03 15.83
C GLY A 346 25.20 -5.63 14.59
N ARG A 347 24.87 -6.90 14.29
CA ARG A 347 25.32 -7.55 13.06
C ARG A 347 24.51 -7.04 11.86
N ILE A 348 25.19 -6.87 10.76
CA ILE A 348 24.60 -6.49 9.48
C ILE A 348 24.51 -7.74 8.61
N TYR A 349 23.43 -7.89 7.88
CA TYR A 349 23.20 -9.03 7.02
C TYR A 349 22.83 -8.61 5.61
N ILE A 350 23.34 -9.37 4.62
CA ILE A 350 22.75 -9.46 3.29
C ILE A 350 21.73 -10.60 3.35
N VAL A 351 20.51 -10.35 2.89
CA VAL A 351 19.41 -11.30 2.97
C VAL A 351 19.02 -11.76 1.56
N ARG A 352 18.87 -13.07 1.38
CA ARG A 352 18.34 -13.71 0.16
C ARG A 352 17.26 -14.70 0.58
N GLY A 353 16.00 -14.31 0.46
CA GLY A 353 14.90 -15.08 1.00
C GLY A 353 15.08 -15.36 2.51
N LYS A 354 15.13 -16.62 2.90
CA LYS A 354 15.40 -17.02 4.31
C LYS A 354 16.88 -16.98 4.69
N LYS A 355 17.78 -16.98 3.70
CA LYS A 355 19.22 -17.05 3.95
C LYS A 355 19.74 -15.67 4.35
N GLN A 356 20.41 -15.60 5.49
CA GLN A 356 21.06 -14.40 5.99
C GLN A 356 22.58 -14.64 5.99
N GLU A 357 23.32 -13.72 5.41
CA GLU A 357 24.79 -13.76 5.36
C GLU A 357 25.34 -12.54 6.08
N GLU A 358 26.08 -12.78 7.19
CA GLU A 358 26.68 -11.70 7.98
C GLU A 358 27.79 -11.00 7.20
N VAL A 359 27.79 -9.66 7.24
CA VAL A 359 28.82 -8.82 6.62
C VAL A 359 29.28 -7.75 7.62
N ASP A 360 30.54 -7.31 7.47
CA ASP A 360 31.10 -6.29 8.36
C ASP A 360 30.75 -4.87 7.89
N THR A 361 30.59 -4.67 6.57
CA THR A 361 30.39 -3.35 5.96
C THR A 361 29.52 -3.41 4.73
N LEU A 362 28.76 -2.31 4.47
CA LEU A 362 28.07 -2.08 3.19
C LEU A 362 28.35 -0.66 2.73
N ALA A 363 28.57 -0.48 1.42
CA ALA A 363 28.81 0.81 0.79
C ALA A 363 27.50 1.55 0.49
N CYS A 364 27.61 2.85 0.21
CA CYS A 364 26.52 3.67 -0.29
C CYS A 364 25.83 3.02 -1.49
N GLY A 365 24.51 3.00 -1.50
CA GLY A 365 23.67 2.36 -2.52
C GLY A 365 23.34 0.89 -2.23
N ASP A 366 24.02 0.22 -1.30
CA ASP A 366 23.75 -1.18 -1.00
C ASP A 366 22.56 -1.37 -0.05
N ILE A 367 21.97 -2.56 -0.11
CA ILE A 367 20.82 -2.97 0.70
C ILE A 367 21.27 -4.00 1.73
N GLY A 368 20.89 -3.76 2.99
CA GLY A 368 21.17 -4.66 4.10
C GLY A 368 20.00 -4.79 5.06
N MET A 369 20.23 -5.60 6.08
CA MET A 369 19.27 -5.83 7.17
C MET A 369 20.01 -5.83 8.51
N VAL A 370 19.36 -5.25 9.50
CA VAL A 370 19.75 -5.37 10.92
C VAL A 370 18.57 -5.85 11.72
N ALA A 371 18.83 -6.60 12.79
CA ALA A 371 17.80 -7.08 13.68
C ALA A 371 17.78 -6.27 15.01
N LYS A 372 16.59 -6.24 15.63
CA LYS A 372 16.39 -5.76 17.00
C LYS A 372 16.61 -4.25 17.21
N LEU A 373 16.34 -3.43 16.22
CA LEU A 373 16.18 -1.99 16.42
C LEU A 373 14.85 -1.73 17.13
N ASN A 374 14.88 -1.10 18.31
CA ASN A 374 13.70 -1.01 19.17
C ASN A 374 12.71 0.04 18.68
N ASP A 375 13.21 1.24 18.38
CA ASP A 375 12.40 2.42 18.11
C ASP A 375 12.30 2.75 16.60
N THR A 376 12.96 1.97 15.76
CA THR A 376 13.02 2.16 14.29
C THR A 376 11.86 1.45 13.60
N ILE A 377 11.21 2.15 12.68
CA ILE A 377 10.11 1.65 11.82
C ILE A 377 10.41 1.94 10.35
N SER A 378 9.61 1.37 9.44
CA SER A 378 9.67 1.68 8.00
C SER A 378 9.49 3.20 7.77
N SER A 379 10.29 3.76 6.87
CA SER A 379 10.48 5.17 6.53
C SER A 379 11.35 5.98 7.49
N ASP A 380 11.94 5.37 8.51
CA ASP A 380 12.89 6.08 9.38
C ASP A 380 14.25 6.30 8.71
N THR A 381 14.86 7.42 9.03
CA THR A 381 16.26 7.77 8.70
C THR A 381 17.14 7.56 9.92
N LEU A 382 18.24 6.82 9.74
CA LEU A 382 19.26 6.64 10.77
C LEU A 382 20.57 7.27 10.29
N THR A 383 21.23 8.09 11.11
CA THR A 383 22.48 8.77 10.74
C THR A 383 23.41 8.99 11.93
N ASN A 384 24.72 9.09 11.65
CA ASN A 384 25.71 9.61 12.61
C ASN A 384 26.13 11.06 12.30
N GLY A 385 25.46 11.68 11.32
CA GLY A 385 25.67 13.07 10.92
C GLY A 385 24.63 14.03 11.49
N ASN A 386 24.13 14.91 10.65
CA ASN A 386 23.09 15.86 11.03
C ASN A 386 21.77 15.14 11.30
N ALA A 387 21.24 15.27 12.52
CA ALA A 387 19.99 14.66 12.95
C ALA A 387 18.73 15.31 12.32
N ASP A 388 18.87 16.44 11.62
CA ASP A 388 17.76 17.10 10.94
C ASP A 388 17.48 16.50 9.56
N ILE A 389 18.30 15.57 9.07
CA ILE A 389 18.10 14.88 7.80
C ILE A 389 17.00 13.83 7.95
N HIS A 390 15.90 14.01 7.23
CA HIS A 390 14.82 13.04 7.10
C HIS A 390 14.63 12.75 5.61
N TYR A 391 14.90 11.54 5.16
CA TYR A 391 14.62 11.18 3.76
C TYR A 391 13.12 11.08 3.50
N TYR A 392 12.72 11.36 2.26
CA TYR A 392 11.33 11.30 1.82
C TYR A 392 10.72 9.93 2.17
N PRO A 393 9.61 9.90 2.92
CA PRO A 393 9.03 8.64 3.40
C PRO A 393 8.35 7.86 2.28
N VAL A 394 8.03 6.59 2.54
CA VAL A 394 7.13 5.80 1.69
C VAL A 394 5.71 6.34 1.84
N GLU A 395 5.07 6.68 0.73
CA GLU A 395 3.67 7.11 0.69
C GLU A 395 2.75 5.90 0.58
N TYR A 396 2.35 5.34 1.72
CA TYR A 396 1.48 4.16 1.72
C TYR A 396 0.07 4.48 1.23
N PRO A 397 -0.59 3.53 0.52
CA PRO A 397 -1.98 3.67 0.11
C PRO A 397 -2.88 3.72 1.34
N LYS A 398 -4.00 4.41 1.21
CA LYS A 398 -5.02 4.41 2.26
C LYS A 398 -5.74 3.06 2.27
N ALA A 399 -5.91 2.51 3.47
CA ALA A 399 -6.74 1.34 3.68
C ALA A 399 -8.24 1.70 3.62
N TYR A 400 -9.03 0.88 2.92
CA TYR A 400 -10.45 1.17 2.69
C TYR A 400 -11.38 0.08 3.20
N THR A 401 -10.89 -1.14 3.41
CA THR A 401 -11.71 -2.27 3.82
C THR A 401 -11.64 -2.46 5.32
N THR A 402 -12.75 -2.18 6.04
CA THR A 402 -12.84 -2.35 7.49
C THR A 402 -13.75 -3.52 7.84
N LYS A 403 -13.27 -4.40 8.72
CA LYS A 403 -14.07 -5.50 9.29
C LYS A 403 -13.94 -5.52 10.81
N GLY A 404 -15.02 -5.91 11.47
CA GLY A 404 -14.97 -6.29 12.86
C GLY A 404 -14.23 -7.61 13.02
N ILE A 405 -13.45 -7.75 14.07
CA ILE A 405 -12.74 -8.99 14.38
C ILE A 405 -13.21 -9.58 15.71
N VAL A 406 -13.27 -10.90 15.74
CA VAL A 406 -13.64 -11.70 16.92
C VAL A 406 -12.62 -12.81 17.14
N ALA A 407 -12.34 -13.15 18.38
CA ALA A 407 -11.52 -14.31 18.71
C ALA A 407 -12.25 -15.60 18.34
N LEU A 408 -11.56 -16.54 17.70
CA LEU A 408 -12.06 -17.89 17.44
C LEU A 408 -11.52 -18.90 18.46
N GLY A 409 -10.34 -18.66 19.01
CA GLY A 409 -9.71 -19.46 20.03
C GLY A 409 -10.06 -19.00 21.44
N LYS A 410 -10.24 -19.94 22.37
CA LYS A 410 -10.46 -19.61 23.78
C LYS A 410 -9.20 -18.97 24.38
N GLY A 411 -9.34 -17.73 24.89
CA GLY A 411 -8.22 -16.95 25.46
C GLY A 411 -7.37 -16.19 24.43
N ASP A 412 -7.80 -16.11 23.19
CA ASP A 412 -7.13 -15.29 22.16
C ASP A 412 -7.50 -13.81 22.26
N GLU A 413 -8.64 -13.46 22.88
CA GLU A 413 -9.15 -12.09 23.02
C GLU A 413 -8.11 -11.12 23.57
N ASP A 414 -7.43 -11.51 24.67
CA ASP A 414 -6.40 -10.68 25.32
C ASP A 414 -5.11 -10.56 24.48
N LYS A 415 -4.88 -11.48 23.54
CA LYS A 415 -3.67 -11.55 22.72
C LYS A 415 -3.82 -10.83 21.38
N ILE A 416 -5.06 -10.64 20.89
CA ILE A 416 -5.33 -10.03 19.57
C ILE A 416 -4.63 -8.68 19.44
N SER A 417 -4.83 -7.78 20.41
CA SER A 417 -4.25 -6.43 20.35
C SER A 417 -2.73 -6.46 20.31
N SER A 418 -2.09 -7.35 21.09
CA SER A 418 -0.62 -7.48 21.09
C SER A 418 -0.07 -8.13 19.81
N GLY A 419 -0.80 -9.09 19.24
CA GLY A 419 -0.45 -9.69 17.96
C GLY A 419 -0.56 -8.72 16.79
N ILE A 420 -1.67 -7.96 16.75
CA ILE A 420 -1.87 -6.93 15.73
C ILE A 420 -0.85 -5.80 15.87
N ALA A 421 -0.48 -5.38 17.10
CA ALA A 421 0.54 -4.35 17.31
C ALA A 421 1.87 -4.70 16.62
N LYS A 422 2.28 -5.97 16.64
CA LYS A 422 3.48 -6.44 15.93
C LYS A 422 3.32 -6.37 14.41
N LEU A 423 2.13 -6.69 13.88
CA LEU A 423 1.87 -6.60 12.44
C LEU A 423 1.77 -5.13 11.98
N LEU A 424 1.32 -4.20 12.83
CA LEU A 424 1.34 -2.76 12.55
C LEU A 424 2.76 -2.18 12.44
N GLU A 425 3.76 -2.83 13.05
CA GLU A 425 5.16 -2.46 12.85
C GLU A 425 5.70 -2.94 11.50
N GLU A 426 5.17 -4.07 10.99
CA GLU A 426 5.54 -4.66 9.69
C GLU A 426 4.80 -3.98 8.55
N ASP A 427 3.49 -3.86 8.67
CA ASP A 427 2.60 -3.41 7.60
C ASP A 427 1.94 -2.08 7.97
N ARG A 428 2.35 -1.03 7.28
CA ARG A 428 1.88 0.34 7.48
C ARG A 428 0.56 0.64 6.76
N THR A 429 0.07 -0.31 5.96
CA THR A 429 -1.20 -0.17 5.22
C THR A 429 -2.40 -0.66 6.02
N ILE A 430 -2.19 -1.27 7.20
CA ILE A 430 -3.27 -1.67 8.10
C ILE A 430 -3.47 -0.67 9.24
N SER A 431 -4.66 -0.63 9.78
CA SER A 431 -4.96 0.08 11.02
C SER A 431 -5.89 -0.73 11.92
N PHE A 432 -5.74 -0.53 13.23
CA PHE A 432 -6.53 -1.22 14.24
C PHE A 432 -7.07 -0.23 15.26
N ARG A 433 -8.35 -0.36 15.57
CA ARG A 433 -9.02 0.45 16.60
C ARG A 433 -10.11 -0.34 17.31
N VAL A 434 -10.39 0.04 18.54
CA VAL A 434 -11.56 -0.45 19.26
C VAL A 434 -12.63 0.65 19.23
N SER A 435 -13.76 0.36 18.61
CA SER A 435 -14.88 1.30 18.55
C SER A 435 -15.49 1.47 19.94
N LYS A 436 -15.54 2.71 20.43
CA LYS A 436 -16.15 3.03 21.73
C LYS A 436 -17.66 2.77 21.73
N GLU A 437 -18.29 2.93 20.57
CA GLU A 437 -19.75 2.82 20.40
C GLU A 437 -20.21 1.38 20.23
N SER A 438 -19.67 0.68 19.21
CA SER A 438 -20.07 -0.69 18.89
C SER A 438 -19.38 -1.74 19.77
N LYS A 439 -18.35 -1.35 20.54
CA LYS A 439 -17.45 -2.23 21.31
C LYS A 439 -16.78 -3.30 20.46
N GLN A 440 -16.69 -3.07 19.15
CA GLN A 440 -16.00 -3.96 18.24
C GLN A 440 -14.53 -3.58 18.12
N MET A 441 -13.68 -4.59 18.02
CA MET A 441 -12.34 -4.46 17.49
C MET A 441 -12.45 -4.38 15.97
N LEU A 442 -11.93 -3.32 15.37
CA LEU A 442 -12.00 -3.04 13.94
C LEU A 442 -10.60 -3.09 13.35
N LEU A 443 -10.44 -3.91 12.32
CA LEU A 443 -9.23 -4.02 11.53
C LEU A 443 -9.54 -3.49 10.13
N THR A 444 -8.70 -2.54 9.66
CA THR A 444 -8.82 -1.94 8.33
C THR A 444 -7.58 -2.31 7.52
N GLY A 445 -7.76 -2.72 6.27
CA GLY A 445 -6.70 -3.04 5.32
C GLY A 445 -7.05 -2.55 3.91
N VAL A 446 -6.17 -2.79 2.95
CA VAL A 446 -6.35 -2.36 1.56
C VAL A 446 -7.53 -3.07 0.91
N GLY A 447 -7.62 -4.41 1.09
CA GLY A 447 -8.68 -5.23 0.51
C GLY A 447 -9.02 -6.46 1.36
N ASP A 448 -9.96 -7.27 0.88
CA ASP A 448 -10.38 -8.50 1.56
C ASP A 448 -9.25 -9.53 1.63
N THR A 449 -8.53 -9.72 0.53
CA THR A 449 -7.38 -10.64 0.46
C THR A 449 -6.29 -10.23 1.43
N HIS A 450 -6.04 -8.91 1.56
CA HIS A 450 -5.09 -8.39 2.53
C HIS A 450 -5.49 -8.75 3.97
N LEU A 451 -6.76 -8.52 4.36
CA LEU A 451 -7.24 -8.87 5.70
C LEU A 451 -7.15 -10.38 5.98
N ASP A 452 -7.44 -11.22 4.99
CA ASP A 452 -7.29 -12.68 5.12
C ASP A 452 -5.83 -13.10 5.35
N VAL A 453 -4.88 -12.42 4.69
CA VAL A 453 -3.44 -12.64 4.91
C VAL A 453 -3.04 -12.21 6.32
N ILE A 454 -3.52 -11.07 6.81
CA ILE A 454 -3.26 -10.62 8.19
C ILE A 454 -3.79 -11.64 9.21
N ALA A 455 -4.99 -12.18 9.01
CA ALA A 455 -5.53 -13.24 9.86
C ALA A 455 -4.67 -14.52 9.83
N ALA A 456 -4.18 -14.88 8.64
CA ALA A 456 -3.28 -16.02 8.49
C ALA A 456 -1.92 -15.80 9.15
N LYS A 457 -1.31 -14.60 9.00
CA LYS A 457 -0.08 -14.22 9.70
C LYS A 457 -0.24 -14.26 11.22
N LEU A 458 -1.37 -13.77 11.77
CA LEU A 458 -1.67 -13.86 13.21
C LEU A 458 -1.70 -15.30 13.67
N LYS A 459 -2.36 -16.19 12.92
CA LYS A 459 -2.46 -17.62 13.25
C LYS A 459 -1.10 -18.32 13.14
N ASN A 460 -0.41 -18.15 12.02
CA ASN A 460 0.81 -18.91 11.71
C ASN A 460 2.01 -18.46 12.55
N ARG A 461 2.14 -17.15 12.81
CA ARG A 461 3.30 -16.60 13.53
C ARG A 461 3.08 -16.46 15.03
N PHE A 462 1.85 -16.16 15.47
CA PHE A 462 1.56 -15.85 16.87
C PHE A 462 0.55 -16.81 17.53
N GLY A 463 0.00 -17.77 16.77
CA GLY A 463 -0.97 -18.75 17.28
C GLY A 463 -2.33 -18.15 17.65
N ILE A 464 -2.67 -16.98 17.10
CA ILE A 464 -3.91 -16.23 17.39
C ILE A 464 -4.89 -16.41 16.25
N SER A 465 -6.06 -16.99 16.52
CA SER A 465 -7.09 -17.22 15.51
C SER A 465 -8.20 -16.17 15.62
N ILE A 466 -8.42 -15.42 14.55
CA ILE A 466 -9.49 -14.41 14.45
C ILE A 466 -10.49 -14.77 13.36
N GLY A 467 -11.73 -14.34 13.55
CA GLY A 467 -12.79 -14.36 12.54
C GLY A 467 -13.23 -12.95 12.19
N PHE A 468 -13.72 -12.76 10.97
CA PHE A 468 -14.26 -11.48 10.52
C PHE A 468 -15.77 -11.43 10.67
N VAL A 469 -16.26 -10.29 11.10
CA VAL A 469 -17.68 -9.96 11.18
C VAL A 469 -17.89 -8.57 10.56
N PRO A 470 -19.10 -8.27 10.04
CA PRO A 470 -19.37 -6.94 9.54
C PRO A 470 -19.16 -5.86 10.62
N GLU A 471 -18.64 -4.70 10.21
CA GLU A 471 -18.61 -3.52 11.08
C GLU A 471 -20.05 -3.14 11.42
N LYS A 472 -20.35 -2.94 12.70
CA LYS A 472 -21.66 -2.45 13.13
C LYS A 472 -21.77 -0.97 12.81
N LEU A 473 -22.80 -0.62 12.07
CA LEU A 473 -23.11 0.78 11.80
C LEU A 473 -23.46 1.51 13.09
N ALA A 474 -22.85 2.65 13.28
CA ALA A 474 -23.14 3.50 14.40
C ALA A 474 -24.40 4.33 14.11
N TYR A 475 -25.56 3.73 14.24
CA TYR A 475 -26.82 4.46 14.18
C TYR A 475 -26.93 5.46 15.34
N ARG A 476 -27.78 6.47 15.15
CA ARG A 476 -28.20 7.42 16.19
C ARG A 476 -29.70 7.47 16.24
N GLU A 477 -30.25 8.04 17.33
CA GLU A 477 -31.67 8.37 17.44
C GLU A 477 -31.81 9.88 17.56
N THR A 478 -32.94 10.42 17.09
CA THR A 478 -33.33 11.81 17.31
C THR A 478 -34.85 11.89 17.36
N ILE A 479 -35.41 13.05 17.67
CA ILE A 479 -36.86 13.29 17.71
C ILE A 479 -37.26 14.31 16.65
N ARG A 480 -38.52 14.23 16.17
CA ARG A 480 -39.03 15.13 15.14
C ARG A 480 -40.05 16.14 15.68
N LYS A 481 -40.59 15.92 16.87
CA LYS A 481 -41.64 16.75 17.44
C LYS A 481 -41.31 17.17 18.87
N ARG A 482 -41.93 18.26 19.30
CA ARG A 482 -41.92 18.67 20.69
C ARG A 482 -42.87 17.77 21.50
N ALA A 483 -42.43 17.41 22.70
CA ALA A 483 -43.27 16.68 23.68
C ALA A 483 -43.02 17.19 25.10
N GLU A 484 -44.06 17.16 25.91
CA GLU A 484 -43.98 17.45 27.32
C GLU A 484 -44.05 16.15 28.11
N ALA A 485 -43.30 16.09 29.20
CA ALA A 485 -43.16 14.90 30.01
C ALA A 485 -42.93 15.27 31.48
N GLU A 486 -43.30 14.35 32.33
CA GLU A 486 -43.13 14.48 33.76
C GLU A 486 -42.40 13.25 34.30
N GLY A 487 -41.38 13.48 35.15
CA GLY A 487 -40.66 12.40 35.81
C GLY A 487 -40.66 12.55 37.31
N LYS A 488 -41.12 11.53 38.00
CA LYS A 488 -41.21 11.55 39.46
C LYS A 488 -40.54 10.32 40.06
N HIS A 489 -39.48 10.56 40.79
CA HIS A 489 -38.79 9.54 41.57
C HIS A 489 -39.18 9.68 43.03
N LYS A 490 -39.82 8.67 43.57
CA LYS A 490 -40.15 8.60 45.00
C LYS A 490 -39.83 7.21 45.53
N LYS A 491 -38.91 7.13 46.50
CA LYS A 491 -38.57 5.87 47.17
C LYS A 491 -38.50 6.10 48.66
N GLN A 492 -39.18 5.27 49.42
CA GLN A 492 -39.19 5.33 50.87
C GLN A 492 -38.90 3.92 51.42
N SER A 493 -37.75 3.73 52.03
CA SER A 493 -37.29 2.42 52.53
C SER A 493 -36.56 2.62 53.86
N GLY A 494 -37.32 3.00 54.94
CA GLY A 494 -36.79 3.13 56.31
C GLY A 494 -35.61 4.11 56.44
N GLY A 495 -35.81 5.28 57.07
CA GLY A 495 -34.83 6.36 57.15
C GLY A 495 -35.17 7.54 56.23
N SER A 496 -34.16 8.34 55.82
CA SER A 496 -34.37 9.44 54.86
C SER A 496 -34.81 8.88 53.49
N GLY A 497 -35.95 9.37 52.95
CA GLY A 497 -36.49 8.98 51.64
C GLY A 497 -35.69 9.57 50.47
N GLN A 498 -36.12 9.25 49.27
CA GLN A 498 -35.63 9.86 48.02
C GLN A 498 -36.84 10.50 47.30
N TYR A 499 -36.73 11.78 46.98
CA TYR A 499 -37.77 12.48 46.25
C TYR A 499 -37.18 13.43 45.21
N GLY A 500 -37.58 13.28 43.95
CA GLY A 500 -37.27 14.19 42.85
C GLY A 500 -38.43 14.20 41.87
N HIS A 501 -38.85 15.39 41.43
CA HIS A 501 -39.93 15.55 40.47
C HIS A 501 -39.60 16.70 39.53
N VAL A 502 -39.63 16.42 38.22
CA VAL A 502 -39.33 17.38 37.15
C VAL A 502 -40.40 17.35 36.08
N LYS A 503 -40.74 18.54 35.58
CA LYS A 503 -41.53 18.73 34.36
C LYS A 503 -40.61 19.21 33.26
N MET A 504 -40.56 18.48 32.15
CA MET A 504 -39.64 18.70 31.07
C MET A 504 -40.37 18.91 29.75
N THR A 505 -39.78 19.72 28.89
CA THR A 505 -40.16 19.79 27.47
C THR A 505 -39.00 19.35 26.63
N PHE A 506 -39.21 18.39 25.75
CA PHE A 506 -38.23 17.91 24.79
C PHE A 506 -38.57 18.40 23.38
N ALA A 507 -37.58 18.86 22.62
CA ALA A 507 -37.71 19.30 21.23
C ALA A 507 -36.48 18.92 20.43
N PRO A 508 -36.55 18.88 19.10
CA PRO A 508 -35.37 18.78 18.26
C PRO A 508 -34.36 19.90 18.57
N GLY A 509 -33.11 19.56 18.81
CA GLY A 509 -32.01 20.50 19.01
C GLY A 509 -31.26 20.78 17.70
N GLU A 510 -30.60 21.92 17.62
CA GLU A 510 -29.79 22.34 16.46
C GLU A 510 -28.37 21.78 16.54
N GLU A 511 -27.86 21.48 17.72
CA GLU A 511 -26.53 20.93 17.97
C GLU A 511 -26.59 19.40 18.12
N ASP A 512 -25.50 18.70 17.80
CA ASP A 512 -25.39 17.23 17.89
C ASP A 512 -25.56 16.70 19.34
N GLY A 513 -25.40 17.53 20.33
CA GLY A 513 -25.50 17.17 21.75
C GLY A 513 -26.85 17.48 22.41
N LEU A 514 -26.77 17.71 23.72
CA LEU A 514 -27.90 18.19 24.54
C LEU A 514 -27.83 19.71 24.65
N THR A 515 -28.88 20.39 24.21
CA THR A 515 -29.15 21.80 24.53
C THR A 515 -30.06 21.85 25.75
N PHE A 516 -29.50 22.14 26.94
CA PHE A 516 -30.26 22.21 28.16
C PHE A 516 -30.63 23.66 28.53
N THR A 517 -31.90 23.90 28.76
CA THR A 517 -32.43 25.19 29.22
C THR A 517 -33.35 25.04 30.43
N GLU A 518 -33.58 26.13 31.16
CA GLU A 518 -34.48 26.11 32.29
C GLU A 518 -35.41 27.34 32.28
N THR A 519 -36.67 27.13 32.65
CA THR A 519 -37.70 28.16 32.77
C THR A 519 -38.51 27.96 34.05
N VAL A 520 -37.90 27.42 35.10
CA VAL A 520 -38.54 27.13 36.39
C VAL A 520 -38.96 28.42 37.06
N PHE A 521 -40.25 28.49 37.44
CA PHE A 521 -40.80 29.63 38.16
C PHE A 521 -41.03 29.29 39.64
N GLY A 522 -40.95 30.27 40.53
CA GLY A 522 -41.33 30.12 41.94
C GLY A 522 -40.44 29.22 42.80
N GLY A 523 -39.29 28.75 42.28
CA GLY A 523 -38.40 27.85 43.02
C GLY A 523 -38.92 26.43 43.19
N GLU A 524 -39.85 25.99 42.35
CA GLU A 524 -40.41 24.61 42.37
C GLU A 524 -39.31 23.53 42.31
N VAL A 525 -38.20 23.80 41.63
CA VAL A 525 -36.99 23.01 41.67
C VAL A 525 -35.82 23.93 42.08
N PRO A 526 -35.13 23.66 43.18
CA PRO A 526 -33.97 24.44 43.60
C PRO A 526 -32.81 24.40 42.56
N LYS A 527 -32.17 25.55 42.29
CA LYS A 527 -31.14 25.70 41.25
C LYS A 527 -29.95 24.77 41.39
N ASN A 528 -29.58 24.39 42.60
CA ASN A 528 -28.51 23.44 42.88
C ASN A 528 -28.75 22.04 42.29
N PHE A 529 -30.01 21.68 41.96
CA PHE A 529 -30.35 20.40 41.33
C PHE A 529 -30.41 20.44 39.81
N PHE A 530 -30.32 21.61 39.17
CA PHE A 530 -30.33 21.73 37.69
C PHE A 530 -29.19 20.93 37.03
N PRO A 531 -27.92 20.98 37.54
CA PRO A 531 -26.85 20.15 36.98
C PRO A 531 -27.12 18.64 37.10
N ALA A 532 -27.83 18.22 38.17
CA ALA A 532 -28.20 16.82 38.33
C ALA A 532 -29.28 16.38 37.31
N VAL A 533 -30.26 17.27 37.02
CA VAL A 533 -31.25 17.05 35.95
C VAL A 533 -30.56 16.94 34.60
N GLN A 534 -29.70 17.88 34.26
CA GLN A 534 -28.93 17.85 33.01
C GLN A 534 -28.15 16.55 32.85
N LYS A 535 -27.35 16.18 33.87
CA LYS A 535 -26.61 14.89 33.87
C LYS A 535 -27.52 13.68 33.72
N GLY A 536 -28.72 13.73 34.26
CA GLY A 536 -29.71 12.68 34.10
C GLY A 536 -30.18 12.52 32.65
N ILE A 537 -30.39 13.61 31.93
CA ILE A 537 -30.75 13.59 30.51
C ILE A 537 -29.56 13.13 29.67
N GLU A 538 -28.34 13.66 29.93
CA GLU A 538 -27.11 13.25 29.21
C GLU A 538 -26.84 11.74 29.34
N GLU A 539 -27.09 11.17 30.53
CA GLU A 539 -26.94 9.73 30.74
C GLU A 539 -28.05 8.93 30.02
N ALA A 540 -29.30 9.43 30.07
CA ALA A 540 -30.41 8.79 29.37
C ALA A 540 -30.22 8.81 27.83
N MET A 541 -29.63 9.87 27.29
CA MET A 541 -29.33 10.00 25.85
C MET A 541 -28.34 8.97 25.36
N GLN A 542 -27.54 8.36 26.23
CA GLN A 542 -26.60 7.29 25.79
C GLN A 542 -27.33 6.03 25.31
N GLN A 543 -28.60 5.91 25.64
CA GLN A 543 -29.48 4.80 25.25
C GLN A 543 -30.81 5.32 24.75
N GLY A 544 -31.00 5.34 23.44
CA GLY A 544 -32.24 5.75 22.80
C GLY A 544 -33.40 4.78 23.05
N VAL A 545 -34.58 5.21 22.69
CA VAL A 545 -35.83 4.50 23.02
C VAL A 545 -36.34 3.59 21.92
N LEU A 546 -35.84 3.70 20.67
CA LEU A 546 -36.28 2.87 19.54
C LEU A 546 -35.46 1.57 19.44
N ALA A 547 -34.17 1.70 19.36
CA ALA A 547 -33.25 0.57 19.13
C ALA A 547 -32.05 0.59 20.10
N GLY A 548 -32.02 1.57 21.02
CA GLY A 548 -31.00 1.70 22.05
C GLY A 548 -29.72 2.41 21.57
N TYR A 549 -29.76 3.06 20.41
CA TYR A 549 -28.65 3.89 19.93
C TYR A 549 -28.61 5.26 20.62
N PRO A 550 -27.44 5.88 20.77
CA PRO A 550 -27.34 7.18 21.40
C PRO A 550 -28.24 8.24 20.73
N MET A 551 -28.94 9.03 21.55
CA MET A 551 -29.75 10.17 21.10
C MET A 551 -28.84 11.37 20.79
N VAL A 552 -29.10 12.07 19.69
CA VAL A 552 -28.43 13.31 19.28
C VAL A 552 -29.42 14.38 18.89
N GLY A 553 -29.01 15.64 18.92
CA GLY A 553 -29.84 16.76 18.51
C GLY A 553 -31.07 16.92 19.43
N LEU A 554 -30.88 16.94 20.74
CA LEU A 554 -31.96 17.06 21.71
C LEU A 554 -31.90 18.40 22.45
N ALA A 555 -32.96 19.16 22.39
CA ALA A 555 -33.21 20.29 23.26
C ALA A 555 -34.13 19.85 24.42
N ALA A 556 -33.70 20.09 25.65
CA ALA A 556 -34.46 19.75 26.87
C ALA A 556 -34.59 21.00 27.74
N ASN A 557 -35.81 21.39 28.01
CA ASN A 557 -36.15 22.50 28.90
C ASN A 557 -36.78 21.99 30.19
N LEU A 558 -36.16 22.34 31.33
CA LEU A 558 -36.78 22.13 32.66
C LEU A 558 -37.75 23.26 32.92
N SER A 559 -39.05 22.95 32.90
CA SER A 559 -40.14 23.96 33.06
C SER A 559 -40.71 24.05 34.47
N GLY A 560 -40.52 23.03 35.31
CA GLY A 560 -41.05 23.00 36.67
C GLY A 560 -40.81 21.67 37.37
N GLY A 561 -41.45 21.49 38.50
CA GLY A 561 -41.36 20.27 39.30
C GLY A 561 -41.79 20.46 40.73
N SER A 562 -41.26 19.65 41.64
CA SER A 562 -41.39 19.85 43.09
C SER A 562 -40.25 19.15 43.83
N TYR A 563 -39.95 19.62 45.00
CA TYR A 563 -38.96 19.03 45.89
C TYR A 563 -39.50 18.79 47.28
N HIS A 564 -38.77 18.06 48.08
CA HIS A 564 -39.06 17.81 49.49
C HIS A 564 -37.83 18.19 50.31
N ASP A 565 -38.01 19.04 51.35
CA ASP A 565 -36.91 19.66 52.10
C ASP A 565 -35.90 18.65 52.69
N VAL A 566 -36.35 17.44 53.04
CA VAL A 566 -35.52 16.41 53.69
C VAL A 566 -35.11 15.30 52.70
N ASP A 567 -35.98 14.89 51.77
CA ASP A 567 -35.79 13.69 50.94
C ASP A 567 -35.23 14.00 49.54
N SER A 568 -35.12 15.29 49.18
CA SER A 568 -34.57 15.68 47.88
C SER A 568 -33.05 15.74 47.89
N ASN A 569 -32.44 15.11 46.88
CA ASN A 569 -31.00 15.11 46.64
C ASN A 569 -30.70 15.01 45.14
N GLU A 570 -29.45 15.22 44.76
CA GLU A 570 -28.98 15.18 43.34
C GLU A 570 -29.37 13.88 42.65
N ILE A 571 -29.20 12.72 43.31
CA ILE A 571 -29.51 11.40 42.75
C ILE A 571 -31.01 11.29 42.45
N SER A 572 -31.87 11.80 43.31
CA SER A 572 -33.32 11.76 43.12
C SER A 572 -33.77 12.59 41.91
N PHE A 573 -33.19 13.79 41.71
CA PHE A 573 -33.46 14.63 40.56
C PHE A 573 -32.87 14.07 39.27
N LYS A 574 -31.66 13.47 39.30
CA LYS A 574 -31.10 12.73 38.21
C LYS A 574 -32.02 11.59 37.74
N LEU A 575 -32.51 10.77 38.67
CA LEU A 575 -33.44 9.68 38.36
C LEU A 575 -34.80 10.19 37.87
N ALA A 576 -35.31 11.30 38.41
CA ALA A 576 -36.51 11.93 37.91
C ALA A 576 -36.38 12.42 36.47
N ALA A 577 -35.23 13.01 36.12
CA ALA A 577 -34.90 13.41 34.74
C ALA A 577 -34.87 12.21 33.78
N ILE A 578 -34.27 11.10 34.17
CA ILE A 578 -34.23 9.86 33.38
C ILE A 578 -35.65 9.33 33.14
N LEU A 579 -36.55 9.40 34.17
CA LEU A 579 -37.94 9.00 34.02
C LEU A 579 -38.72 9.94 33.09
N ALA A 580 -38.48 11.25 33.16
CA ALA A 580 -39.08 12.22 32.24
C ALA A 580 -38.63 11.97 30.78
N TYR A 581 -37.36 11.68 30.58
CA TYR A 581 -36.83 11.30 29.26
C TYR A 581 -37.56 10.07 28.71
N LYS A 582 -37.63 8.99 29.49
CA LYS A 582 -38.31 7.73 29.11
C LYS A 582 -39.79 7.91 28.81
N ASP A 583 -40.46 8.84 29.45
CA ASP A 583 -41.86 9.17 29.18
C ASP A 583 -42.05 10.08 27.96
N GLY A 584 -41.16 11.08 27.79
CA GLY A 584 -41.32 12.13 26.79
C GLY A 584 -40.83 11.76 25.40
N ILE A 585 -39.65 11.11 25.30
CA ILE A 585 -39.04 10.82 24.01
C ILE A 585 -39.92 9.95 23.10
N PRO A 586 -40.59 8.89 23.57
CA PRO A 586 -41.51 8.12 22.71
C PRO A 586 -42.65 8.97 22.14
N LYS A 587 -43.11 10.00 22.85
CA LYS A 587 -44.18 10.92 22.41
C LYS A 587 -43.71 11.95 21.38
N ALA A 588 -42.40 12.17 21.30
CA ALA A 588 -41.75 13.16 20.43
C ALA A 588 -41.47 12.67 19.00
N SER A 589 -42.06 11.55 18.58
CA SER A 589 -41.82 10.91 17.28
C SER A 589 -40.32 10.62 17.04
N PRO A 590 -39.72 9.72 17.82
CA PRO A 590 -38.32 9.36 17.66
C PRO A 590 -38.07 8.66 16.31
N VAL A 591 -36.89 8.88 15.72
CA VAL A 591 -36.44 8.29 14.44
C VAL A 591 -35.00 7.87 14.53
N LEU A 592 -34.62 6.87 13.70
CA LEU A 592 -33.25 6.46 13.52
C LEU A 592 -32.56 7.35 12.49
N LEU A 593 -31.30 7.65 12.75
CA LEU A 593 -30.37 8.30 11.82
C LEU A 593 -29.35 7.27 11.34
N GLU A 594 -29.19 7.21 10.03
CA GLU A 594 -28.10 6.42 9.40
C GLU A 594 -26.88 7.32 9.16
N PRO A 595 -25.64 6.79 9.27
CA PRO A 595 -24.46 7.52 8.83
C PRO A 595 -24.50 7.70 7.31
N ILE A 596 -24.09 8.87 6.86
CA ILE A 596 -24.00 9.22 5.44
C ILE A 596 -22.52 9.48 5.10
N GLY A 597 -22.05 8.93 3.97
CA GLY A 597 -20.70 9.16 3.46
C GLY A 597 -20.73 9.75 2.06
N THR A 598 -19.68 10.48 1.70
CA THR A 598 -19.42 10.90 0.32
C THR A 598 -18.51 9.88 -0.33
N LEU A 599 -18.89 9.42 -1.52
CA LEU A 599 -18.17 8.43 -2.31
C LEU A 599 -17.70 9.07 -3.61
N ALA A 600 -16.42 8.88 -3.96
CA ALA A 600 -15.89 9.23 -5.27
C ALA A 600 -15.36 7.97 -5.96
N VAL A 601 -15.89 7.64 -7.12
CA VAL A 601 -15.50 6.48 -7.93
C VAL A 601 -14.84 6.96 -9.20
N THR A 602 -13.55 6.64 -9.38
CA THR A 602 -12.84 6.88 -10.65
C THR A 602 -12.95 5.65 -11.52
N ALA A 603 -13.46 5.80 -12.72
CA ALA A 603 -13.64 4.69 -13.66
C ALA A 603 -13.52 5.14 -15.12
N PRO A 604 -13.17 4.22 -16.05
CA PRO A 604 -13.25 4.48 -17.48
C PRO A 604 -14.68 4.86 -17.91
N ASP A 605 -14.78 5.73 -18.94
CA ASP A 605 -16.05 6.25 -19.46
C ASP A 605 -17.11 5.17 -19.73
N ALA A 606 -16.67 4.00 -20.22
CA ALA A 606 -17.54 2.87 -20.53
C ALA A 606 -18.33 2.33 -19.33
N TYR A 607 -17.81 2.48 -18.10
CA TYR A 607 -18.42 1.90 -16.88
C TYR A 607 -19.20 2.93 -16.05
N VAL A 608 -19.19 4.20 -16.41
CA VAL A 608 -19.85 5.28 -15.65
C VAL A 608 -21.36 5.01 -15.48
N GLY A 609 -22.01 4.55 -16.54
CA GLY A 609 -23.45 4.21 -16.51
C GLY A 609 -23.78 3.09 -15.53
N ASP A 610 -22.98 2.03 -15.52
CA ASP A 610 -23.18 0.88 -14.63
C ASP A 610 -22.97 1.27 -13.16
N ILE A 611 -21.94 2.10 -12.88
CA ILE A 611 -21.66 2.63 -11.54
C ILE A 611 -22.82 3.48 -11.03
N MET A 612 -23.34 4.39 -11.87
CA MET A 612 -24.52 5.20 -11.49
C MET A 612 -25.76 4.32 -11.21
N GLY A 613 -25.96 3.29 -12.02
CA GLY A 613 -27.03 2.31 -11.83
C GLY A 613 -26.91 1.55 -10.50
N ASP A 614 -25.70 1.10 -10.17
CA ASP A 614 -25.44 0.39 -8.92
C ASP A 614 -25.59 1.31 -7.69
N LEU A 615 -25.06 2.53 -7.76
CA LEU A 615 -25.21 3.52 -6.69
C LEU A 615 -26.69 3.82 -6.40
N ASN A 616 -27.52 3.99 -7.43
CA ASN A 616 -28.96 4.22 -7.26
C ASN A 616 -29.66 3.01 -6.62
N ARG A 617 -29.31 1.77 -6.99
CA ARG A 617 -29.85 0.55 -6.36
C ARG A 617 -29.51 0.49 -4.86
N ARG A 618 -28.37 1.04 -4.46
CA ARG A 618 -27.90 1.09 -3.06
C ARG A 618 -28.38 2.34 -2.32
N ARG A 619 -29.38 3.04 -2.80
CA ARG A 619 -29.91 4.29 -2.22
C ARG A 619 -28.86 5.42 -2.21
N GLY A 620 -27.83 5.35 -3.06
CA GLY A 620 -26.88 6.42 -3.25
C GLY A 620 -27.49 7.53 -4.11
N ARG A 621 -27.12 8.77 -3.82
CA ARG A 621 -27.49 9.94 -4.63
C ARG A 621 -26.25 10.47 -5.33
N VAL A 622 -26.21 10.37 -6.65
CA VAL A 622 -25.13 10.94 -7.47
C VAL A 622 -25.20 12.48 -7.37
N LEU A 623 -24.09 13.09 -7.02
CA LEU A 623 -23.93 14.55 -6.89
C LEU A 623 -23.42 15.18 -8.17
N GLY A 624 -22.49 14.50 -8.85
CA GLY A 624 -21.87 14.99 -10.08
C GLY A 624 -20.94 13.98 -10.73
N ILE A 625 -20.51 14.33 -11.93
CA ILE A 625 -19.49 13.60 -12.70
C ILE A 625 -18.49 14.62 -13.19
N SER A 626 -17.21 14.37 -13.02
CA SER A 626 -16.10 15.21 -13.46
C SER A 626 -15.02 14.41 -14.17
N PRO A 627 -14.26 15.00 -15.11
CA PRO A 627 -13.14 14.33 -15.75
C PRO A 627 -12.09 13.91 -14.72
N ALA A 628 -11.56 12.69 -14.86
CA ALA A 628 -10.43 12.23 -14.07
C ALA A 628 -9.11 12.74 -14.69
N PRO A 629 -7.99 12.80 -13.93
CA PRO A 629 -6.67 13.14 -14.47
C PRO A 629 -6.21 12.22 -15.61
N LYS A 630 -6.62 10.93 -15.56
CA LYS A 630 -6.36 9.97 -16.64
C LYS A 630 -7.37 10.17 -17.76
N ALA A 631 -6.90 10.40 -19.00
CA ALA A 631 -7.75 10.54 -20.17
C ALA A 631 -8.66 9.32 -20.35
N GLY A 632 -9.92 9.53 -20.81
CA GLY A 632 -10.91 8.47 -21.00
C GLY A 632 -11.48 7.91 -19.69
N SER A 633 -11.30 8.62 -18.55
CA SER A 633 -11.85 8.23 -17.25
C SER A 633 -12.57 9.42 -16.59
N GLN A 634 -13.56 9.10 -15.77
CA GLN A 634 -14.37 10.07 -15.03
C GLN A 634 -14.43 9.74 -13.54
N ILE A 635 -14.71 10.75 -12.74
CA ILE A 635 -14.96 10.64 -11.30
C ILE A 635 -16.46 10.82 -11.09
N VAL A 636 -17.13 9.81 -10.55
CA VAL A 636 -18.54 9.86 -10.14
C VAL A 636 -18.57 10.14 -8.65
N GLU A 637 -19.13 11.28 -8.25
CA GLU A 637 -19.33 11.64 -6.85
C GLU A 637 -20.76 11.35 -6.43
N ALA A 638 -20.92 10.71 -5.27
CA ALA A 638 -22.22 10.36 -4.73
C ALA A 638 -22.26 10.45 -3.21
N VAL A 639 -23.43 10.72 -2.68
CA VAL A 639 -23.75 10.51 -1.26
C VAL A 639 -24.35 9.11 -1.11
N VAL A 640 -23.81 8.34 -0.17
CA VAL A 640 -24.25 6.97 0.10
C VAL A 640 -24.62 6.78 1.57
N MET A 641 -25.66 5.99 1.82
CA MET A 641 -26.13 5.69 3.18
C MET A 641 -25.38 4.49 3.77
N GLY A 642 -25.32 4.40 5.10
CA GLY A 642 -24.46 3.53 5.88
C GLY A 642 -24.33 2.07 5.44
N VAL A 643 -25.41 1.42 4.98
CA VAL A 643 -25.35 0.03 4.47
C VAL A 643 -24.62 -0.06 3.13
N ALA A 644 -24.72 0.95 2.28
CA ALA A 644 -24.05 0.97 0.97
C ALA A 644 -22.53 1.14 1.11
N VAL A 645 -22.06 1.80 2.16
CA VAL A 645 -20.64 2.02 2.47
C VAL A 645 -19.90 0.70 2.74
N GLN A 646 -20.54 -0.26 3.39
CA GLN A 646 -19.93 -1.55 3.75
C GLN A 646 -19.74 -2.51 2.56
N LEU A 647 -20.42 -2.26 1.45
CA LEU A 647 -20.44 -3.17 0.29
C LEU A 647 -19.50 -2.76 -0.84
N LEU A 648 -18.79 -1.64 -0.69
CA LEU A 648 -17.87 -1.10 -1.69
C LEU A 648 -16.41 -1.27 -1.22
N SER A 649 -15.92 -2.51 -1.25
CA SER A 649 -14.49 -2.77 -1.09
C SER A 649 -13.72 -2.16 -2.29
N GLY A 650 -12.68 -1.38 -2.02
CA GLY A 650 -11.82 -0.81 -3.04
C GLY A 650 -12.16 0.61 -3.53
N VAL A 651 -13.06 1.34 -2.88
CA VAL A 651 -13.47 2.69 -3.29
C VAL A 651 -13.12 3.74 -2.22
N ARG A 652 -12.59 4.90 -2.64
CA ARG A 652 -12.30 6.03 -1.73
C ARG A 652 -13.58 6.58 -1.12
N LEU A 653 -13.71 6.47 0.21
CA LEU A 653 -14.84 6.95 0.98
C LEU A 653 -14.42 8.09 1.91
N PHE A 654 -15.11 9.23 1.80
CA PHE A 654 -15.01 10.32 2.78
C PHE A 654 -16.29 10.33 3.61
N VAL A 655 -16.19 10.02 4.90
CA VAL A 655 -17.33 10.09 5.83
C VAL A 655 -17.45 11.52 6.34
N THR A 656 -18.55 12.19 6.02
CA THR A 656 -18.94 13.47 6.60
C THR A 656 -19.94 13.27 7.75
N PRO A 657 -19.99 14.17 8.77
CA PRO A 657 -20.89 13.98 9.89
C PRO A 657 -22.36 14.09 9.48
N TRP A 658 -23.14 13.32 10.14
CA TRP A 658 -24.60 13.06 10.21
C TRP A 658 -25.55 14.08 9.57
N ILE A 659 -26.41 13.61 8.66
CA ILE A 659 -27.63 14.31 8.24
C ILE A 659 -28.81 13.35 8.40
N ALA A 660 -29.94 13.88 8.88
CA ALA A 660 -31.15 13.11 9.17
C ALA A 660 -31.69 12.37 7.96
N ALA A 661 -32.07 11.11 8.15
CA ALA A 661 -32.81 10.35 7.15
C ALA A 661 -34.19 11.01 6.92
N HIS A 662 -34.52 11.27 5.67
CA HIS A 662 -35.89 11.69 5.26
C HIS A 662 -36.85 10.52 5.20
#